data_d011087b52d2f2fa57ba1cfa6a620dc9
#
_entry.id   d011087b52d2f2fa57ba1cfa6a620dc9
#
_cell.length_a   1.000
_cell.length_b   1.000
_cell.length_c   1.000
_cell.angle_alpha   90.00
_cell.angle_beta   90.00
_cell.angle_gamma   90.00
#
_symmetry.space_group_name_H-M   'P 1'
#
loop_
_entity.id
_entity.type
_entity.pdbx_description
1 polymer ?
#
loop_
_entity_poly.entity_id
_entity_poly.type
_entity_poly.pdbx_seq_one_letter_code
_entity_poly.pdbx_strand_id
1 'polypeptide(L)'
;MVLQVQTSTYEAKTQEIAKQLLVATQENRSFFSSLRDQMRWDDKLLAWAMSNPGLRVQLFRFIDTLPALHSKSEIASHLQEYLGDESVELPAALKGMLNFANPDSMPGQVAATTVGTAVETLAHKYISGENIKQVIKTVERLRKEKMAFTIDLLGEAVITEAEAQSYLERYLELMQQLVEASRNWAAIPAIDEADGEPIPKVQVSVKLTAFYSQFDPLDANGSEERVSDRIRTLLRRAKELGAAVHFDMEQYAYKDITLSILKKLLLEEEFRQRTDIGMTIQAYLRDSEQDTKDVISWLKERGYPLTIRLVKGAYWDQETIKAAQKHWKQPVYNDKAATDANFETITQLLLENHQYVYSAIGSHNVRSHSRAIAIAESLNVPRRRFELQVLYGMGDKVAKALVDKGYRVRVYCPYGELLPGMAYLIRRLLENTANSSFLRQNLENRPIEELLAPPIIKEENSLTPNSSLLTPHSHFLGAADTDYAVEEIRTKAAKAFQSVRQQLGKTYLPLINGEYVNPPEFVDSLNPSNFSQVVGKVGLISVEQAEQAMQAAKAAFPGWRKTPAKQRADILRKAGDLMELRRAELSAWIVLEVGKPVKEADGEVSEAIDFCRYYADEIERLDKGVNYDLAGETNRYIYHPRGIVVVISPWNFPLAIACGMTVAALVSGNCTLLKPAETSSVIAAKLTEILIDAGFPKGVFQYVPGKGSQVGAYLVNHPDTHVIAFTGSQEVGCRIYAEAAILKPGQKHMKRVIAEMGGKNAIIVDESADLDQAVVGVVQSAFGYSGQKCSAASRVIVLEPIYDAFVQRLVEATKSLNIGEAELPSTQVGPVIDANARDRIREYIEKGKEEAQLALELPAPEQGYFIGPVIFSEVSPNAVISQEEIFGPVLAVIRVKDFQEALTVANGTNFALTGGLYSRTPSHIQQAQTEFEVGNLYINRNITGAIVGRQPFGGFKLSGVGSKAGGPDYLLQFLEPRAVTENIQRQGFAPIEGAD
;
A
#
# COMPACT_ATOMS: atom_id res chain seq x y z
N MET A 1 -29.90 -15.92 -11.91
CA MET A 1 -30.06 -17.39 -12.13
C MET A 1 -29.24 -18.07 -11.04
N VAL A 2 -29.90 -18.78 -10.12
CA VAL A 2 -29.21 -19.49 -9.03
C VAL A 2 -28.64 -20.78 -9.66
N LEU A 3 -27.32 -20.85 -9.83
CA LEU A 3 -26.64 -22.10 -10.16
C LEU A 3 -26.79 -23.03 -8.95
N GLN A 4 -27.79 -23.93 -8.98
CA GLN A 4 -27.80 -25.07 -8.07
C GLN A 4 -26.55 -25.90 -8.40
N VAL A 5 -25.60 -25.92 -7.45
CA VAL A 5 -24.56 -26.93 -7.42
C VAL A 5 -25.27 -28.28 -7.49
N GLN A 6 -24.98 -29.06 -8.55
CA GLN A 6 -25.48 -30.43 -8.66
C GLN A 6 -25.30 -31.12 -7.32
N THR A 7 -26.37 -31.71 -6.78
CA THR A 7 -26.32 -32.55 -5.57
C THR A 7 -25.18 -33.53 -5.75
N SER A 8 -24.05 -33.27 -5.14
CA SER A 8 -22.84 -34.01 -5.41
C SER A 8 -22.96 -35.43 -4.83
N THR A 9 -22.35 -36.39 -5.50
CA THR A 9 -22.25 -37.79 -5.08
C THR A 9 -21.90 -38.00 -3.61
N TYR A 10 -21.29 -36.99 -2.95
CA TYR A 10 -20.83 -37.08 -1.56
C TYR A 10 -21.73 -36.34 -0.55
N GLU A 11 -22.78 -35.61 -0.97
CA GLU A 11 -23.53 -34.71 -0.09
C GLU A 11 -24.22 -35.44 1.07
N ALA A 12 -24.93 -36.53 0.78
CA ALA A 12 -25.63 -37.28 1.80
C ALA A 12 -24.67 -37.79 2.92
N LYS A 13 -23.52 -38.29 2.52
CA LYS A 13 -22.48 -38.76 3.45
C LYS A 13 -21.82 -37.59 4.20
N THR A 14 -21.65 -36.45 3.54
CA THR A 14 -21.17 -35.21 4.19
C THR A 14 -22.09 -34.79 5.32
N GLN A 15 -23.40 -34.77 5.07
CA GLN A 15 -24.43 -34.40 6.05
C GLN A 15 -24.47 -35.36 7.22
N GLU A 16 -24.36 -36.67 6.96
CA GLU A 16 -24.34 -37.70 8.00
C GLU A 16 -23.15 -37.52 8.94
N ILE A 17 -21.93 -37.41 8.38
CA ILE A 17 -20.70 -37.24 9.14
C ILE A 17 -20.73 -35.92 9.93
N ALA A 18 -21.22 -34.83 9.30
CA ALA A 18 -21.30 -33.53 9.92
C ALA A 18 -22.24 -33.52 11.14
N LYS A 19 -23.41 -34.14 11.04
CA LYS A 19 -24.34 -34.31 12.18
C LYS A 19 -23.69 -35.08 13.31
N GLN A 20 -23.01 -36.20 13.02
CA GLN A 20 -22.29 -36.96 14.03
C GLN A 20 -21.17 -36.17 14.71
N LEU A 21 -20.41 -35.38 13.98
CA LEU A 21 -19.37 -34.54 14.54
C LEU A 21 -19.95 -33.43 15.41
N LEU A 22 -21.05 -32.77 14.99
CA LEU A 22 -21.69 -31.73 15.78
C LEU A 22 -22.22 -32.27 17.10
N VAL A 23 -22.88 -33.44 17.09
CA VAL A 23 -23.34 -34.09 18.33
C VAL A 23 -22.17 -34.38 19.27
N ALA A 24 -21.08 -34.95 18.76
CA ALA A 24 -19.89 -35.22 19.57
C ALA A 24 -19.28 -33.94 20.16
N THR A 25 -19.35 -32.79 19.48
CA THR A 25 -18.91 -31.49 20.02
C THR A 25 -19.83 -30.91 21.10
N GLN A 26 -21.10 -31.34 21.14
CA GLN A 26 -22.11 -30.88 22.10
C GLN A 26 -22.21 -31.74 23.36
N GLU A 27 -21.97 -33.05 23.29
CA GLU A 27 -21.99 -33.97 24.42
C GLU A 27 -20.95 -33.66 25.49
N ASN A 28 -19.87 -33.00 25.14
CA ASN A 28 -18.85 -32.51 26.04
C ASN A 28 -19.24 -31.21 26.81
N ARG A 29 -20.50 -30.80 26.79
CA ARG A 29 -20.99 -29.57 27.50
C ARG A 29 -21.01 -29.73 29.04
N SER A 30 -21.15 -30.96 29.59
CA SER A 30 -21.29 -31.15 31.03
C SER A 30 -20.01 -30.98 31.87
N PHE A 31 -18.86 -31.18 31.29
CA PHE A 31 -17.58 -31.03 32.01
C PHE A 31 -17.10 -29.58 32.14
N PHE A 32 -17.61 -28.68 31.29
CA PHE A 32 -17.20 -27.27 31.23
C PHE A 32 -18.14 -26.31 31.98
N SER A 33 -19.19 -26.76 32.61
CA SER A 33 -20.04 -25.89 33.41
C SER A 33 -19.34 -25.31 34.65
N SER A 34 -18.38 -26.02 35.23
CA SER A 34 -17.63 -25.53 36.37
C SER A 34 -16.49 -24.53 36.01
N LEU A 35 -15.93 -24.61 34.77
CA LEU A 35 -15.01 -23.57 34.28
C LEU A 35 -15.77 -22.31 33.79
N ARG A 36 -17.05 -22.47 33.39
CA ARG A 36 -17.93 -21.39 32.95
C ARG A 36 -18.26 -20.40 34.08
N ASP A 37 -18.18 -20.81 35.30
CA ASP A 37 -18.46 -19.95 36.49
C ASP A 37 -17.24 -19.08 36.86
N GLN A 38 -16.00 -19.44 36.45
CA GLN A 38 -14.80 -18.60 36.64
C GLN A 38 -14.56 -17.62 35.46
N MET A 39 -15.04 -17.92 34.25
CA MET A 39 -14.89 -17.08 33.02
C MET A 39 -16.06 -16.10 32.82
N ARG A 40 -16.94 -15.91 33.81
CA ARG A 40 -18.28 -15.27 33.62
C ARG A 40 -18.25 -13.77 33.33
N TRP A 41 -17.17 -13.05 33.65
CA TRP A 41 -17.10 -11.62 33.40
C TRP A 41 -16.40 -11.28 32.08
N ASP A 42 -15.32 -11.95 31.75
CA ASP A 42 -14.47 -11.64 30.60
C ASP A 42 -15.17 -12.01 29.27
N ASP A 43 -15.81 -13.19 29.22
CA ASP A 43 -16.55 -13.64 28.02
C ASP A 43 -17.82 -12.78 27.77
N LYS A 44 -18.48 -12.29 28.83
CA LYS A 44 -19.66 -11.41 28.68
C LYS A 44 -19.28 -10.00 28.25
N LEU A 45 -18.20 -9.44 28.77
CA LEU A 45 -17.69 -8.14 28.39
C LEU A 45 -17.21 -8.17 26.94
N LEU A 46 -16.48 -9.22 26.57
CA LEU A 46 -16.01 -9.42 25.21
C LEU A 46 -17.19 -9.63 24.23
N ALA A 47 -18.16 -10.46 24.57
CA ALA A 47 -19.34 -10.69 23.74
C ALA A 47 -20.18 -9.43 23.59
N TRP A 48 -20.30 -8.62 24.65
CA TRP A 48 -20.99 -7.33 24.60
C TRP A 48 -20.19 -6.31 23.78
N ALA A 49 -18.88 -6.19 23.99
CA ALA A 49 -18.00 -5.33 23.19
C ALA A 49 -18.05 -5.69 21.71
N MET A 50 -18.16 -6.98 21.40
CA MET A 50 -18.24 -7.48 20.03
C MET A 50 -19.61 -7.23 19.38
N SER A 51 -20.67 -7.06 20.16
CA SER A 51 -22.01 -6.75 19.64
C SER A 51 -22.20 -5.27 19.25
N ASN A 52 -21.33 -4.37 19.77
CA ASN A 52 -21.35 -2.94 19.47
C ASN A 52 -20.26 -2.60 18.45
N PRO A 53 -20.57 -2.20 17.20
CA PRO A 53 -19.56 -1.96 16.16
C PRO A 53 -18.58 -0.84 16.51
N GLY A 54 -19.04 0.26 17.12
CA GLY A 54 -18.18 1.38 17.53
C GLY A 54 -17.18 0.96 18.60
N LEU A 55 -17.67 0.35 19.68
CA LEU A 55 -16.83 -0.15 20.76
C LEU A 55 -15.83 -1.19 20.28
N ARG A 56 -16.24 -2.09 19.40
CA ARG A 56 -15.35 -3.12 18.83
C ARG A 56 -14.16 -2.50 18.12
N VAL A 57 -14.39 -1.48 17.28
CA VAL A 57 -13.32 -0.78 16.54
C VAL A 57 -12.34 -0.11 17.50
N GLN A 58 -12.83 0.61 18.49
CA GLN A 58 -11.96 1.32 19.46
C GLN A 58 -11.21 0.35 20.39
N LEU A 59 -11.84 -0.76 20.77
CA LEU A 59 -11.17 -1.79 21.56
C LEU A 59 -10.02 -2.45 20.77
N PHE A 60 -10.22 -2.76 19.48
CA PHE A 60 -9.14 -3.29 18.65
C PHE A 60 -8.00 -2.30 18.46
N ARG A 61 -8.29 -1.03 18.25
CA ARG A 61 -7.29 0.04 18.18
C ARG A 61 -6.50 0.15 19.48
N PHE A 62 -7.19 0.09 20.60
CA PHE A 62 -6.54 0.10 21.91
C PHE A 62 -5.65 -1.13 22.11
N ILE A 63 -6.13 -2.34 21.79
CA ILE A 63 -5.34 -3.58 21.87
C ILE A 63 -4.10 -3.49 20.97
N ASP A 64 -4.22 -2.92 19.80
CA ASP A 64 -3.08 -2.68 18.88
C ASP A 64 -2.05 -1.71 19.46
N THR A 65 -2.49 -0.78 20.31
CA THR A 65 -1.60 0.21 20.94
C THR A 65 -0.87 -0.33 22.16
N LEU A 66 -1.45 -1.29 22.89
CA LEU A 66 -0.92 -1.82 24.15
C LEU A 66 0.58 -2.17 24.12
N PRO A 67 1.12 -2.74 23.04
CA PRO A 67 2.56 -3.05 22.95
C PRO A 67 3.48 -1.85 23.07
N ALA A 68 3.04 -0.66 22.74
CA ALA A 68 3.83 0.55 22.79
C ALA A 68 3.69 1.30 24.15
N LEU A 69 2.81 0.84 25.03
CA LEU A 69 2.55 1.49 26.33
C LEU A 69 3.39 0.84 27.44
N HIS A 70 4.23 1.64 28.09
CA HIS A 70 5.23 1.15 29.05
C HIS A 70 4.83 1.35 30.51
N SER A 71 3.81 2.16 30.79
CA SER A 71 3.33 2.45 32.15
C SER A 71 1.84 2.21 32.32
N LYS A 72 1.41 1.92 33.56
CA LYS A 72 -0.02 1.78 33.88
C LYS A 72 -0.80 3.09 33.67
N SER A 73 -0.15 4.23 33.84
CA SER A 73 -0.74 5.54 33.59
C SER A 73 -1.01 5.75 32.10
N GLU A 74 -0.07 5.41 31.22
CA GLU A 74 -0.25 5.44 29.77
C GLU A 74 -1.37 4.51 29.31
N ILE A 75 -1.40 3.26 29.80
CA ILE A 75 -2.48 2.31 29.51
C ILE A 75 -3.84 2.87 29.94
N ALA A 76 -3.92 3.48 31.13
CA ALA A 76 -5.17 4.09 31.63
C ALA A 76 -5.60 5.30 30.80
N SER A 77 -4.66 6.16 30.40
CA SER A 77 -4.93 7.33 29.55
C SER A 77 -5.47 6.90 28.18
N HIS A 78 -4.78 5.98 27.51
CA HIS A 78 -5.21 5.48 26.18
C HIS A 78 -6.56 4.75 26.26
N LEU A 79 -6.79 3.96 27.33
CA LEU A 79 -8.08 3.31 27.54
C LEU A 79 -9.20 4.35 27.65
N GLN A 80 -8.96 5.45 28.36
CA GLN A 80 -9.92 6.53 28.49
C GLN A 80 -10.16 7.27 27.17
N GLU A 81 -9.11 7.55 26.41
CA GLU A 81 -9.22 8.20 25.09
C GLU A 81 -9.99 7.35 24.08
N TYR A 82 -9.65 6.05 23.97
CA TYR A 82 -10.32 5.16 23.00
C TYR A 82 -11.76 4.84 23.36
N LEU A 83 -12.06 4.62 24.66
CA LEU A 83 -13.42 4.30 25.10
C LEU A 83 -14.26 5.55 25.38
N GLY A 84 -13.66 6.71 25.54
CA GLY A 84 -14.34 8.00 25.69
C GLY A 84 -14.80 8.63 24.38
N ASP A 85 -14.49 7.99 23.22
CA ASP A 85 -14.90 8.45 21.90
C ASP A 85 -16.44 8.51 21.79
N GLU A 86 -16.96 9.59 21.18
CA GLU A 86 -18.40 9.82 21.02
C GLU A 86 -19.13 8.72 20.23
N SER A 87 -18.41 7.96 19.40
CA SER A 87 -18.94 6.82 18.64
C SER A 87 -19.19 5.58 19.50
N VAL A 88 -18.77 5.60 20.79
CA VAL A 88 -18.84 4.46 21.70
C VAL A 88 -19.99 4.62 22.70
N GLU A 89 -21.05 3.81 22.55
CA GLU A 89 -22.10 3.70 23.55
C GLU A 89 -21.67 2.77 24.69
N LEU A 90 -21.22 3.35 25.81
CA LEU A 90 -20.86 2.60 27.00
C LEU A 90 -22.05 2.46 27.97
N PRO A 91 -22.19 1.30 28.67
CA PRO A 91 -23.10 1.20 29.81
C PRO A 91 -22.75 2.22 30.89
N ALA A 92 -23.79 2.77 31.55
CA ALA A 92 -23.65 3.83 32.56
C ALA A 92 -22.63 3.48 33.67
N ALA A 93 -22.51 2.20 34.04
CA ALA A 93 -21.56 1.74 35.05
C ALA A 93 -20.08 1.84 34.55
N LEU A 94 -19.79 1.48 33.29
CA LEU A 94 -18.48 1.61 32.69
C LEU A 94 -18.14 3.07 32.39
N LYS A 95 -19.12 3.85 31.93
CA LYS A 95 -18.96 5.29 31.70
C LYS A 95 -18.65 6.03 33.00
N GLY A 96 -19.27 5.61 34.11
CA GLY A 96 -18.94 6.13 35.43
C GLY A 96 -17.53 5.77 35.90
N MET A 97 -17.09 4.52 35.69
CA MET A 97 -15.73 4.10 36.03
C MET A 97 -14.65 4.84 35.24
N LEU A 98 -14.85 5.07 33.95
CA LEU A 98 -13.92 5.80 33.09
C LEU A 98 -13.86 7.29 33.43
N ASN A 99 -14.98 7.93 33.72
CA ASN A 99 -15.05 9.36 34.05
C ASN A 99 -14.44 9.69 35.44
N PHE A 100 -14.38 8.72 36.36
CA PHE A 100 -13.78 8.90 37.68
C PHE A 100 -12.32 8.43 37.78
N ALA A 101 -11.80 7.74 36.77
CA ALA A 101 -10.44 7.22 36.74
C ALA A 101 -9.48 8.25 36.14
N ASN A 102 -9.02 9.22 36.93
CA ASN A 102 -7.79 9.93 36.58
C ASN A 102 -6.69 8.88 36.33
N PRO A 103 -5.96 8.91 35.16
CA PRO A 103 -4.90 7.95 34.82
C PRO A 103 -3.91 7.68 35.94
N ASP A 104 -3.55 8.70 36.71
CA ASP A 104 -2.62 8.58 37.83
C ASP A 104 -3.28 8.11 39.13
N SER A 105 -4.59 7.92 39.14
CA SER A 105 -5.32 7.47 40.35
C SER A 105 -5.23 5.96 40.52
N MET A 106 -5.37 5.48 41.78
CA MET A 106 -5.45 4.03 42.07
C MET A 106 -6.54 3.30 41.25
N PRO A 107 -7.77 3.85 41.08
CA PRO A 107 -8.77 3.20 40.23
C PRO A 107 -8.37 3.08 38.75
N GLY A 108 -7.70 4.11 38.18
CA GLY A 108 -7.21 4.09 36.81
C GLY A 108 -6.13 3.02 36.59
N GLN A 109 -5.18 2.92 37.50
CA GLN A 109 -4.13 1.90 37.47
C GLN A 109 -4.66 0.47 37.66
N VAL A 110 -5.72 0.29 38.45
CA VAL A 110 -6.40 -1.01 38.60
C VAL A 110 -7.12 -1.39 37.31
N ALA A 111 -7.83 -0.45 36.67
CA ALA A 111 -8.47 -0.67 35.38
C ALA A 111 -7.45 -1.07 34.30
N ALA A 112 -6.34 -0.33 34.20
CA ALA A 112 -5.23 -0.62 33.28
C ALA A 112 -4.64 -2.01 33.50
N THR A 113 -4.38 -2.39 34.75
CA THR A 113 -3.86 -3.73 35.13
C THR A 113 -4.85 -4.82 34.74
N THR A 114 -6.15 -4.61 34.99
CA THR A 114 -7.19 -5.60 34.68
C THR A 114 -7.29 -5.84 33.17
N VAL A 115 -7.27 -4.76 32.37
CA VAL A 115 -7.35 -4.87 30.90
C VAL A 115 -6.06 -5.49 30.32
N GLY A 116 -4.89 -5.07 30.78
CA GLY A 116 -3.62 -5.66 30.38
C GLY A 116 -3.59 -7.18 30.63
N THR A 117 -3.94 -7.62 31.85
CA THR A 117 -4.00 -9.04 32.17
C THR A 117 -5.06 -9.81 31.38
N ALA A 118 -6.19 -9.19 31.06
CA ALA A 118 -7.21 -9.82 30.22
C ALA A 118 -6.69 -10.03 28.78
N VAL A 119 -6.00 -9.06 28.22
CA VAL A 119 -5.38 -9.17 26.88
C VAL A 119 -4.26 -10.21 26.86
N GLU A 120 -3.39 -10.23 27.85
CA GLU A 120 -2.35 -11.28 28.01
C GLU A 120 -2.96 -12.68 28.11
N THR A 121 -4.00 -12.85 28.93
CA THR A 121 -4.73 -14.12 29.08
C THR A 121 -5.35 -14.55 27.75
N LEU A 122 -5.91 -13.62 27.02
CA LEU A 122 -6.49 -13.87 25.71
C LEU A 122 -5.41 -14.26 24.68
N ALA A 123 -4.25 -13.62 24.70
CA ALA A 123 -3.14 -13.93 23.82
C ALA A 123 -2.59 -15.34 24.09
N HIS A 124 -2.40 -15.71 25.35
CA HIS A 124 -1.97 -17.06 25.73
C HIS A 124 -2.94 -18.17 25.31
N LYS A 125 -4.20 -17.84 25.03
CA LYS A 125 -5.16 -18.80 24.47
C LYS A 125 -4.80 -19.20 23.03
N TYR A 126 -4.21 -18.29 22.24
CA TYR A 126 -3.94 -18.50 20.82
C TYR A 126 -2.45 -18.70 20.48
N ILE A 127 -1.55 -18.40 21.41
CA ILE A 127 -0.09 -18.58 21.27
C ILE A 127 0.33 -19.81 22.08
N SER A 128 1.04 -20.73 21.43
CA SER A 128 1.44 -22.01 22.03
C SER A 128 2.54 -21.88 23.10
N GLY A 129 3.25 -20.76 23.12
CA GLY A 129 4.28 -20.41 24.09
C GLY A 129 5.13 -19.23 23.60
N GLU A 130 5.67 -18.47 24.55
CA GLU A 130 6.58 -17.35 24.29
C GLU A 130 8.06 -17.79 24.23
N ASN A 131 8.34 -18.95 24.76
CA ASN A 131 9.66 -19.58 24.73
C ASN A 131 9.56 -21.09 24.45
N ILE A 132 10.68 -21.68 24.04
CA ILE A 132 10.73 -23.06 23.59
C ILE A 132 10.29 -24.06 24.65
N LYS A 133 10.56 -23.80 25.95
CA LYS A 133 10.13 -24.69 27.03
C LYS A 133 8.62 -24.78 27.16
N GLN A 134 7.93 -23.65 27.00
CA GLN A 134 6.47 -23.59 26.98
C GLN A 134 5.92 -24.32 25.76
N VAL A 135 6.52 -24.12 24.58
CA VAL A 135 6.14 -24.80 23.34
C VAL A 135 6.28 -26.32 23.48
N ILE A 136 7.40 -26.80 23.97
CA ILE A 136 7.62 -28.26 24.20
C ILE A 136 6.53 -28.82 25.12
N LYS A 137 6.22 -28.14 26.23
CA LYS A 137 5.14 -28.54 27.14
C LYS A 137 3.77 -28.58 26.46
N THR A 138 3.50 -27.60 25.63
CA THR A 138 2.23 -27.52 24.85
C THR A 138 2.15 -28.67 23.84
N VAL A 139 3.24 -28.92 23.10
CA VAL A 139 3.32 -30.00 22.12
C VAL A 139 3.17 -31.38 22.79
N GLU A 140 3.80 -31.59 23.93
CA GLU A 140 3.67 -32.85 24.71
C GLU A 140 2.23 -33.09 25.16
N ARG A 141 1.50 -32.02 25.53
CA ARG A 141 0.07 -32.10 25.84
C ARG A 141 -0.74 -32.51 24.63
N LEU A 142 -0.53 -31.83 23.47
CA LEU A 142 -1.22 -32.17 22.22
C LEU A 142 -0.97 -33.63 21.80
N ARG A 143 0.28 -34.09 21.93
CA ARG A 143 0.64 -35.49 21.63
C ARG A 143 -0.08 -36.49 22.56
N LYS A 144 -0.20 -36.20 23.87
CA LYS A 144 -1.01 -37.03 24.79
C LYS A 144 -2.47 -37.12 24.36
N GLU A 145 -3.00 -36.06 23.74
CA GLU A 145 -4.33 -35.99 23.14
C GLU A 145 -4.38 -36.60 21.71
N LYS A 146 -3.30 -37.28 21.27
CA LYS A 146 -3.14 -37.89 19.93
C LYS A 146 -3.26 -36.90 18.78
N MET A 147 -2.82 -35.68 18.98
CA MET A 147 -2.75 -34.62 17.96
C MET A 147 -1.31 -34.39 17.51
N ALA A 148 -1.10 -34.29 16.20
CA ALA A 148 0.15 -33.81 15.62
C ALA A 148 0.19 -32.27 15.68
N PHE A 149 1.34 -31.69 15.40
CA PHE A 149 1.51 -30.25 15.45
C PHE A 149 2.38 -29.74 14.30
N THR A 150 2.25 -28.44 14.01
CA THR A 150 3.21 -27.65 13.25
C THR A 150 3.46 -26.34 13.99
N ILE A 151 4.72 -25.89 14.05
CA ILE A 151 5.08 -24.65 14.77
C ILE A 151 5.35 -23.55 13.75
N ASP A 152 4.69 -22.41 13.92
CA ASP A 152 4.90 -21.18 13.18
C ASP A 152 5.56 -20.14 14.10
N LEU A 153 6.68 -19.59 13.68
CA LEU A 153 7.37 -18.52 14.40
C LEU A 153 6.68 -17.19 14.12
N LEU A 154 6.13 -16.57 15.17
CA LEU A 154 5.48 -15.26 15.07
C LEU A 154 6.49 -14.16 14.72
N GLY A 155 6.04 -13.14 13.94
CA GLY A 155 6.84 -12.06 13.43
C GLY A 155 6.81 -12.08 11.90
N GLU A 156 5.78 -11.45 11.30
CA GLU A 156 5.54 -11.52 9.85
C GLU A 156 6.31 -10.45 9.06
N ALA A 157 6.62 -9.31 9.69
CA ALA A 157 7.29 -8.21 9.02
C ALA A 157 8.80 -8.24 9.29
N VAL A 158 9.56 -8.57 8.25
CA VAL A 158 11.02 -8.43 8.23
C VAL A 158 11.33 -7.18 7.42
N ILE A 159 11.85 -6.16 8.07
CA ILE A 159 12.16 -4.86 7.44
C ILE A 159 13.66 -4.66 7.21
N THR A 160 14.49 -5.54 7.81
CA THR A 160 15.94 -5.48 7.67
C THR A 160 16.53 -6.83 7.27
N GLU A 161 17.68 -6.82 6.59
CA GLU A 161 18.39 -8.07 6.25
C GLU A 161 18.95 -8.77 7.49
N ALA A 162 19.28 -8.02 8.54
CA ALA A 162 19.69 -8.59 9.82
C ALA A 162 18.54 -9.39 10.46
N GLU A 163 17.32 -8.90 10.41
CA GLU A 163 16.13 -9.63 10.85
C GLU A 163 15.89 -10.88 10.01
N ALA A 164 16.00 -10.80 8.69
CA ALA A 164 15.84 -11.95 7.79
C ALA A 164 16.84 -13.07 8.11
N GLN A 165 18.07 -12.72 8.40
CA GLN A 165 19.11 -13.66 8.81
C GLN A 165 18.80 -14.26 10.19
N SER A 166 18.44 -13.44 11.16
CA SER A 166 18.03 -13.86 12.50
C SER A 166 16.83 -14.83 12.47
N TYR A 167 15.88 -14.58 11.55
CA TYR A 167 14.73 -15.46 11.37
C TYR A 167 15.12 -16.86 10.91
N LEU A 168 16.03 -16.96 9.94
CA LEU A 168 16.57 -18.24 9.52
C LEU A 168 17.23 -18.97 10.71
N GLU A 169 18.09 -18.29 11.46
CA GLU A 169 18.80 -18.86 12.60
C GLU A 169 17.84 -19.38 13.68
N ARG A 170 16.81 -18.60 13.99
CA ARG A 170 15.76 -19.00 14.96
C ARG A 170 14.99 -20.23 14.49
N TYR A 171 14.70 -20.40 13.20
CA TYR A 171 14.07 -21.60 12.67
C TYR A 171 15.00 -22.82 12.75
N LEU A 172 16.29 -22.64 12.45
CA LEU A 172 17.29 -23.72 12.56
C LEU A 172 17.39 -24.21 14.02
N GLU A 173 17.48 -23.30 14.97
CA GLU A 173 17.52 -23.59 16.40
C GLU A 173 16.21 -24.24 16.90
N LEU A 174 15.05 -23.68 16.52
CA LEU A 174 13.74 -24.23 16.87
C LEU A 174 13.59 -25.69 16.42
N MET A 175 13.93 -25.98 15.15
CA MET A 175 13.88 -27.36 14.65
C MET A 175 14.81 -28.30 15.44
N GLN A 176 16.03 -27.88 15.73
CA GLN A 176 16.98 -28.67 16.49
C GLN A 176 16.44 -29.00 17.88
N GLN A 177 15.99 -27.98 18.64
CA GLN A 177 15.48 -28.16 19.99
C GLN A 177 14.22 -29.04 20.04
N LEU A 178 13.31 -28.88 19.09
CA LEU A 178 12.12 -29.73 18.99
C LEU A 178 12.46 -31.17 18.64
N VAL A 179 13.41 -31.41 17.74
CA VAL A 179 13.84 -32.76 17.38
C VAL A 179 14.57 -33.44 18.55
N GLU A 180 15.42 -32.73 19.28
CA GLU A 180 16.05 -33.21 20.49
C GLU A 180 15.03 -33.64 21.57
N ALA A 181 14.03 -32.79 21.83
CA ALA A 181 12.94 -33.13 22.73
C ALA A 181 12.15 -34.35 22.24
N SER A 182 11.91 -34.46 20.93
CA SER A 182 11.11 -35.51 20.30
C SER A 182 11.73 -36.95 20.44
N ARG A 183 13.04 -37.04 20.70
CA ARG A 183 13.72 -38.32 20.94
C ARG A 183 13.17 -39.03 22.17
N ASN A 184 12.70 -38.28 23.16
CA ASN A 184 12.14 -38.81 24.41
C ASN A 184 10.61 -39.04 24.32
N TRP A 185 9.96 -38.69 23.20
CA TRP A 185 8.52 -38.88 23.07
C TRP A 185 8.18 -40.32 22.68
N ALA A 186 7.23 -40.92 23.40
CA ALA A 186 6.66 -42.19 23.02
C ALA A 186 6.07 -42.13 21.60
N ALA A 187 6.23 -43.17 20.84
CA ALA A 187 5.61 -43.33 19.54
C ALA A 187 4.08 -43.44 19.71
N ILE A 188 3.35 -42.69 18.91
CA ILE A 188 1.88 -42.69 18.86
C ILE A 188 1.47 -43.02 17.45
N PRO A 189 1.13 -44.29 17.11
CA PRO A 189 0.88 -44.71 15.72
C PRO A 189 -0.13 -43.84 14.99
N ALA A 190 -1.15 -43.29 15.67
CA ALA A 190 -2.20 -42.46 15.06
C ALA A 190 -1.66 -41.15 14.42
N ILE A 191 -0.50 -40.66 14.88
CA ILE A 191 0.07 -39.39 14.40
C ILE A 191 1.51 -39.53 13.89
N ASP A 192 2.24 -40.55 14.30
CA ASP A 192 3.66 -40.74 13.93
C ASP A 192 3.84 -41.77 12.81
N GLU A 193 2.77 -42.48 12.40
CA GLU A 193 2.80 -43.54 11.37
C GLU A 193 1.51 -43.50 10.53
N ALA A 194 1.60 -43.81 9.26
CA ALA A 194 0.45 -44.11 8.42
C ALA A 194 0.84 -45.12 7.33
N ASP A 195 0.00 -46.12 7.13
CA ASP A 195 0.17 -47.19 6.12
C ASP A 195 1.53 -47.88 6.19
N GLY A 196 2.03 -48.10 7.46
CA GLY A 196 3.32 -48.75 7.74
C GLY A 196 4.55 -47.88 7.53
N GLU A 197 4.41 -46.61 7.22
CA GLU A 197 5.54 -45.69 7.07
C GLU A 197 5.57 -44.61 8.17
N PRO A 198 6.76 -44.22 8.64
CA PRO A 198 6.89 -43.16 9.64
C PRO A 198 6.54 -41.78 9.10
N ILE A 199 5.97 -40.94 9.95
CA ILE A 199 5.70 -39.51 9.71
C ILE A 199 6.64 -38.71 10.62
N PRO A 200 7.29 -37.62 10.12
CA PRO A 200 8.09 -36.76 10.98
C PRO A 200 7.32 -36.25 12.18
N LYS A 201 7.84 -36.45 13.39
CA LYS A 201 7.23 -36.00 14.65
C LYS A 201 7.23 -34.49 14.77
N VAL A 202 8.21 -33.83 14.15
CA VAL A 202 8.38 -32.36 14.16
C VAL A 202 8.08 -31.79 12.79
N GLN A 203 7.26 -30.77 12.76
CA GLN A 203 7.00 -29.95 11.56
C GLN A 203 7.02 -28.47 11.94
N VAL A 204 7.67 -27.66 11.11
CA VAL A 204 7.62 -26.19 11.18
C VAL A 204 6.89 -25.62 9.96
N SER A 205 6.17 -24.53 10.16
CA SER A 205 5.57 -23.71 9.10
C SER A 205 6.38 -22.44 8.94
N VAL A 206 6.67 -22.06 7.70
CA VAL A 206 7.53 -20.91 7.37
C VAL A 206 6.89 -20.03 6.30
N LYS A 207 7.20 -18.73 6.34
CA LYS A 207 6.77 -17.73 5.36
C LYS A 207 7.97 -17.25 4.55
N LEU A 208 7.86 -17.16 3.23
CA LEU A 208 9.00 -16.80 2.39
C LEU A 208 9.45 -15.36 2.57
N THR A 209 8.52 -14.44 2.82
CA THR A 209 8.84 -13.03 3.04
C THR A 209 9.70 -12.79 4.29
N ALA A 210 9.70 -13.72 5.25
CA ALA A 210 10.56 -13.65 6.43
C ALA A 210 12.05 -13.90 6.12
N PHE A 211 12.38 -14.37 4.93
CA PHE A 211 13.76 -14.70 4.54
C PHE A 211 14.41 -13.63 3.64
N TYR A 212 13.75 -12.53 3.34
CA TYR A 212 14.33 -11.41 2.58
C TYR A 212 13.53 -10.13 2.81
N SER A 213 14.18 -9.09 3.35
CA SER A 213 13.52 -7.82 3.72
C SER A 213 12.99 -7.02 2.53
N GLN A 214 13.57 -7.21 1.34
CA GLN A 214 13.20 -6.52 0.10
C GLN A 214 12.46 -7.45 -0.87
N PHE A 215 11.68 -8.39 -0.35
CA PHE A 215 10.89 -9.32 -1.15
C PHE A 215 9.81 -8.60 -1.95
N ASP A 216 9.98 -8.54 -3.30
CA ASP A 216 9.17 -7.69 -4.16
C ASP A 216 8.76 -8.40 -5.45
N PRO A 217 7.44 -8.42 -5.79
CA PRO A 217 6.97 -9.01 -7.05
C PRO A 217 7.55 -8.35 -8.31
N LEU A 218 7.91 -7.07 -8.27
CA LEU A 218 8.57 -6.42 -9.39
C LEU A 218 9.94 -7.05 -9.66
N ASP A 219 10.72 -7.31 -8.59
CA ASP A 219 12.00 -8.01 -8.65
C ASP A 219 11.82 -9.50 -8.33
N ALA A 220 10.96 -10.18 -9.10
CA ALA A 220 10.68 -11.59 -8.89
C ALA A 220 11.96 -12.46 -8.96
N ASN A 221 12.85 -12.19 -9.91
CA ASN A 221 14.07 -12.97 -10.09
C ASN A 221 15.09 -12.76 -8.96
N GLY A 222 15.33 -11.50 -8.57
CA GLY A 222 16.25 -11.21 -7.47
C GLY A 222 15.70 -11.68 -6.11
N SER A 223 14.39 -11.56 -5.89
CA SER A 223 13.72 -12.12 -4.72
C SER A 223 13.84 -13.63 -4.68
N GLU A 224 13.63 -14.31 -5.82
CA GLU A 224 13.76 -15.77 -5.93
C GLU A 224 15.19 -16.23 -5.61
N GLU A 225 16.20 -15.62 -6.19
CA GLU A 225 17.60 -15.97 -5.98
C GLU A 225 17.99 -15.91 -4.50
N ARG A 226 17.73 -14.75 -3.86
CA ARG A 226 18.13 -14.49 -2.46
C ARG A 226 17.38 -15.36 -1.45
N VAL A 227 16.09 -15.54 -1.65
CA VAL A 227 15.27 -16.41 -0.78
C VAL A 227 15.65 -17.87 -0.95
N SER A 228 15.90 -18.33 -2.19
CA SER A 228 16.22 -19.73 -2.47
C SER A 228 17.46 -20.20 -1.70
N ASP A 229 18.50 -19.40 -1.56
CA ASP A 229 19.70 -19.78 -0.83
C ASP A 229 19.44 -20.05 0.66
N ARG A 230 18.64 -19.18 1.28
CA ARG A 230 18.22 -19.34 2.68
C ARG A 230 17.30 -20.55 2.86
N ILE A 231 16.38 -20.78 1.92
CA ILE A 231 15.50 -21.95 1.95
C ILE A 231 16.28 -23.24 1.74
N ARG A 232 17.29 -23.28 0.87
CA ARG A 232 18.18 -24.45 0.75
C ARG A 232 18.85 -24.79 2.08
N THR A 233 19.35 -23.78 2.79
CA THR A 233 19.95 -23.95 4.14
C THR A 233 18.94 -24.54 5.12
N LEU A 234 17.72 -24.02 5.17
CA LEU A 234 16.64 -24.53 6.00
C LEU A 234 16.27 -25.98 5.66
N LEU A 235 16.09 -26.28 4.38
CA LEU A 235 15.72 -27.62 3.90
C LEU A 235 16.80 -28.67 4.14
N ARG A 236 18.09 -28.31 3.99
CA ARG A 236 19.21 -29.19 4.33
C ARG A 236 19.21 -29.56 5.81
N ARG A 237 19.07 -28.54 6.66
CA ARG A 237 19.00 -28.75 8.11
C ARG A 237 17.78 -29.58 8.52
N ALA A 238 16.63 -29.31 7.93
CA ALA A 238 15.42 -30.10 8.17
C ALA A 238 15.63 -31.60 7.78
N LYS A 239 16.30 -31.85 6.63
CA LYS A 239 16.64 -33.22 6.17
C LYS A 239 17.57 -33.94 7.14
N GLU A 240 18.62 -33.27 7.62
CA GLU A 240 19.55 -33.84 8.64
C GLU A 240 18.84 -34.22 9.93
N LEU A 241 17.90 -33.38 10.35
CA LEU A 241 17.15 -33.57 11.61
C LEU A 241 15.95 -34.53 11.47
N GLY A 242 15.52 -34.84 10.25
CA GLY A 242 14.28 -35.61 9.99
C GLY A 242 13.02 -34.80 10.33
N ALA A 243 13.08 -33.49 10.20
CA ALA A 243 11.95 -32.60 10.41
C ALA A 243 11.24 -32.26 9.10
N ALA A 244 9.92 -32.11 9.15
CA ALA A 244 9.11 -31.64 8.03
C ALA A 244 9.03 -30.10 7.99
N VAL A 245 8.95 -29.55 6.78
CA VAL A 245 8.80 -28.11 6.55
C VAL A 245 7.55 -27.83 5.72
N HIS A 246 6.75 -26.90 6.17
CA HIS A 246 5.55 -26.45 5.44
C HIS A 246 5.66 -24.96 5.14
N PHE A 247 5.44 -24.59 3.86
CA PHE A 247 5.47 -23.21 3.42
C PHE A 247 4.05 -22.62 3.41
N ASP A 248 3.86 -21.58 4.23
CA ASP A 248 2.60 -20.88 4.29
C ASP A 248 2.46 -19.92 3.11
N MET A 249 1.22 -19.68 2.68
CA MET A 249 0.90 -18.68 1.68
C MET A 249 0.48 -17.39 2.36
N GLU A 250 0.99 -16.30 1.85
CA GLU A 250 0.78 -14.97 2.39
C GLU A 250 -0.17 -14.16 1.48
N GLN A 251 0.09 -12.87 1.30
CA GLN A 251 -0.72 -11.98 0.47
C GLN A 251 -0.67 -12.41 -1.00
N TYR A 252 -1.73 -12.09 -1.74
CA TYR A 252 -1.87 -12.39 -3.17
C TYR A 252 -0.66 -11.96 -4.00
N ALA A 253 -0.10 -10.77 -3.70
CA ALA A 253 1.06 -10.23 -4.39
C ALA A 253 2.29 -11.16 -4.40
N TYR A 254 2.42 -12.03 -3.41
CA TYR A 254 3.56 -12.94 -3.25
C TYR A 254 3.27 -14.39 -3.69
N LYS A 255 2.02 -14.69 -4.07
CA LYS A 255 1.57 -16.05 -4.38
C LYS A 255 2.37 -16.69 -5.53
N ASP A 256 2.46 -16.02 -6.66
CA ASP A 256 3.09 -16.57 -7.85
C ASP A 256 4.61 -16.78 -7.65
N ILE A 257 5.28 -15.82 -7.02
CA ILE A 257 6.70 -15.96 -6.67
C ILE A 257 6.91 -17.14 -5.70
N THR A 258 6.08 -17.25 -4.66
CA THR A 258 6.15 -18.35 -3.69
C THR A 258 6.03 -19.70 -4.39
N LEU A 259 5.04 -19.86 -5.26
CA LEU A 259 4.87 -21.09 -6.04
C LEU A 259 6.05 -21.34 -6.99
N SER A 260 6.56 -20.30 -7.65
CA SER A 260 7.72 -20.41 -8.55
C SER A 260 8.96 -20.89 -7.81
N ILE A 261 9.32 -20.25 -6.68
CA ILE A 261 10.48 -20.61 -5.85
C ILE A 261 10.39 -22.08 -5.42
N LEU A 262 9.23 -22.48 -4.87
CA LEU A 262 9.06 -23.84 -4.36
C LEU A 262 9.11 -24.87 -5.48
N LYS A 263 8.47 -24.62 -6.63
CA LYS A 263 8.51 -25.53 -7.78
C LYS A 263 9.94 -25.72 -8.30
N LYS A 264 10.74 -24.68 -8.39
CA LYS A 264 12.14 -24.74 -8.86
C LYS A 264 13.04 -25.46 -7.86
N LEU A 265 12.99 -25.08 -6.57
CA LEU A 265 13.80 -25.72 -5.52
C LEU A 265 13.51 -27.22 -5.38
N LEU A 266 12.23 -27.60 -5.46
CA LEU A 266 11.84 -29.00 -5.31
C LEU A 266 12.05 -29.87 -6.57
N LEU A 267 12.54 -29.28 -7.66
CA LEU A 267 13.07 -30.00 -8.82
C LEU A 267 14.59 -30.22 -8.74
N GLU A 268 15.29 -29.51 -7.86
CA GLU A 268 16.73 -29.75 -7.64
C GLU A 268 16.96 -31.21 -7.16
N GLU A 269 18.00 -31.86 -7.64
CA GLU A 269 18.29 -33.24 -7.35
C GLU A 269 18.32 -33.55 -5.85
N GLU A 270 18.82 -32.60 -5.05
CA GLU A 270 18.92 -32.70 -3.59
C GLU A 270 17.57 -32.80 -2.88
N PHE A 271 16.52 -32.14 -3.42
CA PHE A 271 15.20 -32.02 -2.79
C PHE A 271 14.09 -32.75 -3.55
N ARG A 272 14.33 -33.19 -4.77
CA ARG A 272 13.33 -33.77 -5.67
C ARG A 272 12.56 -34.93 -5.06
N GLN A 273 13.24 -35.77 -4.29
CA GLN A 273 12.64 -36.97 -3.70
C GLN A 273 11.97 -36.74 -2.34
N ARG A 274 12.08 -35.53 -1.78
CA ARG A 274 11.52 -35.23 -0.45
C ARG A 274 10.01 -35.15 -0.50
N THR A 275 9.34 -35.86 0.41
CA THR A 275 7.88 -35.93 0.55
C THR A 275 7.37 -35.30 1.84
N ASP A 276 8.30 -34.86 2.72
CA ASP A 276 8.06 -34.23 4.02
C ASP A 276 8.03 -32.69 3.94
N ILE A 277 7.85 -32.17 2.75
CA ILE A 277 7.68 -30.74 2.48
C ILE A 277 6.22 -30.49 2.09
N GLY A 278 5.71 -29.31 2.39
CA GLY A 278 4.36 -28.88 2.01
C GLY A 278 4.28 -27.44 1.59
N MET A 279 3.20 -27.10 0.89
CA MET A 279 2.84 -25.74 0.51
C MET A 279 1.35 -25.50 0.75
N THR A 280 0.97 -24.21 0.86
CA THR A 280 -0.41 -23.82 1.17
C THR A 280 -1.12 -23.25 -0.06
N ILE A 281 -2.40 -23.57 -0.21
CA ILE A 281 -3.33 -22.97 -1.18
C ILE A 281 -4.49 -22.33 -0.42
N GLN A 282 -4.91 -21.15 -0.87
CA GLN A 282 -5.94 -20.32 -0.23
C GLN A 282 -7.20 -20.27 -1.09
N ALA A 283 -8.27 -20.90 -0.65
CA ALA A 283 -9.51 -21.06 -1.42
C ALA A 283 -10.31 -19.76 -1.63
N TYR A 284 -10.03 -18.69 -0.88
CA TYR A 284 -10.68 -17.40 -1.08
C TYR A 284 -10.21 -16.65 -2.33
N LEU A 285 -9.08 -17.09 -2.94
CA LEU A 285 -8.57 -16.55 -4.19
C LEU A 285 -9.35 -17.09 -5.38
N ARG A 286 -9.69 -16.23 -6.33
CA ARG A 286 -10.47 -16.58 -7.52
C ARG A 286 -9.74 -17.51 -8.48
N ASP A 287 -8.41 -17.47 -8.47
CA ASP A 287 -7.52 -18.28 -9.33
C ASP A 287 -7.01 -19.57 -8.66
N SER A 288 -7.34 -19.79 -7.37
CA SER A 288 -6.77 -20.92 -6.60
C SER A 288 -7.17 -22.32 -7.11
N GLU A 289 -8.30 -22.46 -7.78
CA GLU A 289 -8.66 -23.73 -8.45
C GLU A 289 -7.68 -24.02 -9.61
N GLN A 290 -7.35 -23.01 -10.41
CA GLN A 290 -6.37 -23.16 -11.49
C GLN A 290 -4.97 -23.41 -10.94
N ASP A 291 -4.54 -22.64 -9.94
CA ASP A 291 -3.26 -22.87 -9.25
C ASP A 291 -3.13 -24.30 -8.74
N THR A 292 -4.24 -24.87 -8.20
CA THR A 292 -4.27 -26.25 -7.71
C THR A 292 -4.06 -27.25 -8.85
N LYS A 293 -4.70 -27.04 -9.99
CA LYS A 293 -4.53 -27.89 -11.19
C LYS A 293 -3.10 -27.84 -11.71
N ASP A 294 -2.51 -26.66 -11.74
CA ASP A 294 -1.13 -26.44 -12.19
C ASP A 294 -0.11 -27.07 -11.24
N VAL A 295 -0.35 -26.97 -9.93
CA VAL A 295 0.49 -27.65 -8.92
C VAL A 295 0.37 -29.17 -9.04
N ILE A 296 -0.83 -29.73 -9.21
CA ILE A 296 -1.02 -31.16 -9.40
C ILE A 296 -0.33 -31.65 -10.69
N SER A 297 -0.44 -30.90 -11.78
CA SER A 297 0.25 -31.23 -13.04
C SER A 297 1.77 -31.27 -12.84
N TRP A 298 2.32 -30.25 -12.19
CA TRP A 298 3.73 -30.19 -11.84
C TRP A 298 4.17 -31.33 -10.91
N LEU A 299 3.32 -31.74 -9.93
CA LEU A 299 3.62 -32.89 -9.06
C LEU A 299 3.68 -34.22 -9.81
N LYS A 300 2.87 -34.39 -10.86
CA LYS A 300 2.94 -35.55 -11.75
C LYS A 300 4.28 -35.60 -12.49
N GLU A 301 4.77 -34.47 -12.96
CA GLU A 301 6.08 -34.31 -13.63
C GLU A 301 7.25 -34.55 -12.64
N ARG A 302 7.12 -34.01 -11.41
CA ARG A 302 8.11 -34.22 -10.37
C ARG A 302 8.26 -35.69 -9.99
N GLY A 303 7.17 -36.46 -9.98
CA GLY A 303 7.14 -37.88 -9.70
C GLY A 303 7.12 -38.28 -8.22
N TYR A 304 7.11 -37.33 -7.28
CA TYR A 304 7.06 -37.53 -5.84
C TYR A 304 5.97 -36.66 -5.21
N PRO A 305 5.17 -37.21 -4.26
CA PRO A 305 4.08 -36.46 -3.64
C PRO A 305 4.58 -35.33 -2.74
N LEU A 306 3.71 -34.35 -2.50
CA LEU A 306 3.92 -33.23 -1.60
C LEU A 306 2.67 -32.97 -0.76
N THR A 307 2.83 -32.38 0.43
CA THR A 307 1.68 -31.95 1.23
C THR A 307 1.11 -30.63 0.67
N ILE A 308 -0.17 -30.62 0.33
CA ILE A 308 -0.90 -29.39 0.02
C ILE A 308 -1.85 -29.08 1.17
N ARG A 309 -1.59 -27.97 1.88
CA ARG A 309 -2.49 -27.43 2.89
C ARG A 309 -3.51 -26.54 2.22
N LEU A 310 -4.76 -26.94 2.27
CA LEU A 310 -5.87 -26.11 1.81
C LEU A 310 -6.45 -25.33 2.99
N VAL A 311 -6.48 -24.01 2.88
CA VAL A 311 -7.09 -23.10 3.85
C VAL A 311 -8.09 -22.18 3.14
N LYS A 312 -8.97 -21.50 3.88
CA LYS A 312 -9.88 -20.52 3.28
C LYS A 312 -9.14 -19.24 2.90
N GLY A 313 -8.31 -18.72 3.74
CA GLY A 313 -7.48 -17.52 3.57
C GLY A 313 -7.56 -16.59 4.78
N ALA A 314 -6.50 -15.84 5.07
CA ALA A 314 -6.37 -15.04 6.29
C ALA A 314 -6.26 -13.52 6.04
N TYR A 315 -6.20 -13.07 4.79
CA TYR A 315 -5.90 -11.67 4.43
C TYR A 315 -7.05 -10.98 3.66
N TRP A 316 -8.29 -11.49 3.77
CA TRP A 316 -9.42 -11.02 2.96
C TRP A 316 -9.62 -9.51 3.03
N ASP A 317 -9.59 -8.91 4.23
CA ASP A 317 -9.76 -7.48 4.43
C ASP A 317 -8.64 -6.67 3.75
N GLN A 318 -7.39 -7.11 3.93
CA GLN A 318 -6.21 -6.45 3.34
C GLN A 318 -6.24 -6.51 1.81
N GLU A 319 -6.57 -7.67 1.23
CA GLU A 319 -6.66 -7.86 -0.23
C GLU A 319 -7.79 -7.00 -0.82
N THR A 320 -8.93 -6.95 -0.15
CA THR A 320 -10.08 -6.16 -0.59
C THR A 320 -9.80 -4.66 -0.52
N ILE A 321 -9.23 -4.19 0.59
CA ILE A 321 -8.87 -2.78 0.78
C ILE A 321 -7.79 -2.37 -0.23
N LYS A 322 -6.75 -3.19 -0.40
CA LYS A 322 -5.65 -2.91 -1.33
C LYS A 322 -6.14 -2.86 -2.78
N ALA A 323 -6.99 -3.81 -3.19
CA ALA A 323 -7.59 -3.82 -4.51
C ALA A 323 -8.43 -2.55 -4.76
N ALA A 324 -9.25 -2.13 -3.77
CA ALA A 324 -10.04 -0.91 -3.85
C ALA A 324 -9.16 0.35 -3.93
N GLN A 325 -8.10 0.45 -3.12
CA GLN A 325 -7.18 1.59 -3.11
C GLN A 325 -6.40 1.75 -4.41
N LYS A 326 -6.05 0.62 -5.06
CA LYS A 326 -5.23 0.55 -6.28
C LYS A 326 -6.06 0.41 -7.55
N HIS A 327 -7.37 0.37 -7.44
CA HIS A 327 -8.31 0.12 -8.54
C HIS A 327 -8.03 -1.19 -9.30
N TRP A 328 -7.51 -2.19 -8.59
CA TRP A 328 -7.26 -3.53 -9.12
C TRP A 328 -8.53 -4.38 -9.14
N LYS A 329 -8.55 -5.40 -9.98
CA LYS A 329 -9.54 -6.47 -9.85
C LYS A 329 -9.36 -7.15 -8.50
N GLN A 330 -10.49 -7.39 -7.80
CA GLN A 330 -10.42 -8.03 -6.51
C GLN A 330 -9.97 -9.49 -6.65
N PRO A 331 -8.85 -9.89 -6.02
CA PRO A 331 -8.32 -11.24 -6.16
C PRO A 331 -9.11 -12.26 -5.35
N VAL A 332 -9.84 -11.83 -4.33
CA VAL A 332 -10.63 -12.68 -3.43
C VAL A 332 -12.12 -12.67 -3.80
N TYR A 333 -12.83 -13.74 -3.43
CA TYR A 333 -14.30 -13.76 -3.55
C TYR A 333 -14.93 -12.75 -2.58
N ASN A 334 -15.99 -12.05 -3.03
CA ASN A 334 -16.72 -11.09 -2.21
C ASN A 334 -17.64 -11.79 -1.20
N ASP A 335 -18.14 -13.00 -1.55
CA ASP A 335 -19.04 -13.80 -0.70
C ASP A 335 -18.28 -14.98 -0.09
N LYS A 336 -18.49 -15.17 1.22
CA LYS A 336 -17.94 -16.33 1.94
C LYS A 336 -18.48 -17.65 1.39
N ALA A 337 -19.73 -17.70 0.90
CA ALA A 337 -20.30 -18.91 0.32
C ALA A 337 -19.54 -19.34 -0.95
N ALA A 338 -19.07 -18.38 -1.77
CA ALA A 338 -18.22 -18.67 -2.93
C ALA A 338 -16.86 -19.23 -2.50
N THR A 339 -16.23 -18.67 -1.44
CA THR A 339 -15.02 -19.24 -0.84
C THR A 339 -15.25 -20.67 -0.33
N ASP A 340 -16.36 -20.91 0.35
CA ASP A 340 -16.70 -22.22 0.91
C ASP A 340 -16.94 -23.25 -0.23
N ALA A 341 -17.61 -22.86 -1.30
CA ALA A 341 -17.82 -23.71 -2.48
C ALA A 341 -16.49 -24.06 -3.19
N ASN A 342 -15.65 -23.07 -3.40
CA ASN A 342 -14.33 -23.26 -3.99
C ASN A 342 -13.44 -24.16 -3.09
N PHE A 343 -13.53 -24.00 -1.78
CA PHE A 343 -12.84 -24.88 -0.83
C PHE A 343 -13.29 -26.34 -0.99
N GLU A 344 -14.60 -26.61 -1.13
CA GLU A 344 -15.12 -27.96 -1.36
C GLU A 344 -14.68 -28.52 -2.73
N THR A 345 -14.63 -27.70 -3.77
CA THR A 345 -14.13 -28.06 -5.11
C THR A 345 -12.66 -28.44 -5.06
N ILE A 346 -11.80 -27.61 -4.47
CA ILE A 346 -10.37 -27.87 -4.35
C ILE A 346 -10.12 -29.09 -3.44
N THR A 347 -10.88 -29.24 -2.34
CA THR A 347 -10.81 -30.46 -1.48
C THR A 347 -11.02 -31.73 -2.30
N GLN A 348 -12.03 -31.75 -3.16
CA GLN A 348 -12.30 -32.88 -4.04
C GLN A 348 -11.15 -33.11 -5.01
N LEU A 349 -10.66 -32.06 -5.67
CA LEU A 349 -9.57 -32.13 -6.64
C LEU A 349 -8.27 -32.69 -6.02
N LEU A 350 -7.93 -32.29 -4.79
CA LEU A 350 -6.76 -32.78 -4.08
C LEU A 350 -6.91 -34.27 -3.71
N LEU A 351 -8.07 -34.68 -3.19
CA LEU A 351 -8.32 -36.06 -2.79
C LEU A 351 -8.43 -37.02 -3.97
N GLU A 352 -8.98 -36.61 -5.11
CA GLU A 352 -8.99 -37.37 -6.37
C GLU A 352 -7.57 -37.62 -6.90
N ASN A 353 -6.62 -36.71 -6.57
CA ASN A 353 -5.22 -36.84 -6.97
C ASN A 353 -4.31 -37.30 -5.83
N HIS A 354 -4.83 -38.05 -4.84
CA HIS A 354 -4.11 -38.49 -3.66
C HIS A 354 -2.84 -39.30 -3.95
N GLN A 355 -2.67 -39.81 -5.15
CA GLN A 355 -1.42 -40.48 -5.57
C GLN A 355 -0.21 -39.53 -5.59
N TYR A 356 -0.46 -38.24 -5.88
CA TYR A 356 0.55 -37.19 -6.00
C TYR A 356 0.48 -36.16 -4.89
N VAL A 357 -0.58 -36.16 -4.09
CA VAL A 357 -0.85 -35.13 -3.06
C VAL A 357 -1.11 -35.78 -1.70
N TYR A 358 -0.45 -35.26 -0.67
CA TYR A 358 -0.88 -35.43 0.72
C TYR A 358 -1.78 -34.25 1.08
N SER A 359 -3.08 -34.49 1.23
CA SER A 359 -4.06 -33.42 1.45
C SER A 359 -4.12 -33.02 2.93
N ALA A 360 -3.82 -31.76 3.27
CA ALA A 360 -3.97 -31.21 4.62
C ALA A 360 -5.12 -30.20 4.61
N ILE A 361 -6.27 -30.54 5.21
CA ILE A 361 -7.50 -29.78 5.15
C ILE A 361 -7.61 -28.90 6.40
N GLY A 362 -7.28 -27.60 6.27
CA GLY A 362 -7.27 -26.63 7.37
C GLY A 362 -8.60 -25.86 7.47
N SER A 363 -9.38 -26.13 8.52
CA SER A 363 -10.66 -25.44 8.76
C SER A 363 -11.13 -25.59 10.19
N HIS A 364 -12.03 -24.66 10.64
CA HIS A 364 -12.82 -24.83 11.88
C HIS A 364 -14.29 -25.15 11.57
N ASN A 365 -14.66 -25.23 10.29
CA ASN A 365 -16.00 -25.53 9.86
C ASN A 365 -16.20 -27.06 9.80
N VAL A 366 -17.14 -27.58 10.59
CA VAL A 366 -17.47 -29.01 10.67
C VAL A 366 -17.88 -29.55 9.31
N ARG A 367 -18.65 -28.80 8.50
CA ARG A 367 -19.03 -29.22 7.15
C ARG A 367 -17.80 -29.42 6.24
N SER A 368 -16.81 -28.50 6.29
CA SER A 368 -15.58 -28.61 5.46
C SER A 368 -14.80 -29.89 5.78
N HIS A 369 -14.62 -30.24 7.06
CA HIS A 369 -14.00 -31.50 7.47
C HIS A 369 -14.82 -32.73 7.07
N SER A 370 -16.14 -32.67 7.27
CA SER A 370 -17.05 -33.76 6.91
C SER A 370 -17.04 -34.03 5.40
N ARG A 371 -16.96 -32.96 4.60
CA ARG A 371 -16.85 -33.08 3.14
C ARG A 371 -15.56 -33.79 2.73
N ALA A 372 -14.43 -33.38 3.30
CA ALA A 372 -13.15 -34.03 3.06
C ALA A 372 -13.18 -35.53 3.45
N ILE A 373 -13.72 -35.86 4.61
CA ILE A 373 -13.88 -37.25 5.08
C ILE A 373 -14.80 -38.04 4.13
N ALA A 374 -15.96 -37.50 3.77
CA ALA A 374 -16.89 -38.18 2.87
C ALA A 374 -16.26 -38.52 1.53
N ILE A 375 -15.51 -37.61 0.96
CA ILE A 375 -14.78 -37.83 -0.31
C ILE A 375 -13.67 -38.87 -0.11
N ALA A 376 -12.81 -38.69 0.92
CA ALA A 376 -11.69 -39.58 1.17
C ALA A 376 -12.13 -41.02 1.40
N GLU A 377 -13.19 -41.26 2.18
CA GLU A 377 -13.74 -42.59 2.41
C GLU A 377 -14.39 -43.18 1.15
N SER A 378 -15.07 -42.37 0.34
CA SER A 378 -15.73 -42.84 -0.88
C SER A 378 -14.72 -43.21 -1.96
N LEU A 379 -13.55 -42.55 -1.99
CA LEU A 379 -12.45 -42.84 -2.91
C LEU A 379 -11.45 -43.85 -2.34
N ASN A 380 -11.66 -44.37 -1.14
CA ASN A 380 -10.72 -45.23 -0.41
C ASN A 380 -9.31 -44.62 -0.32
N VAL A 381 -9.21 -43.31 -0.04
CA VAL A 381 -7.94 -42.60 0.08
C VAL A 381 -7.14 -43.19 1.26
N PRO A 382 -5.89 -43.62 1.05
CA PRO A 382 -5.04 -44.12 2.13
C PRO A 382 -4.86 -43.09 3.25
N ARG A 383 -4.83 -43.54 4.52
CA ARG A 383 -4.77 -42.64 5.67
C ARG A 383 -3.53 -41.75 5.71
N ARG A 384 -2.41 -42.15 5.12
CA ARG A 384 -1.23 -41.30 4.95
C ARG A 384 -1.47 -40.10 4.07
N ARG A 385 -2.42 -40.22 3.12
CA ARG A 385 -2.65 -39.25 2.05
C ARG A 385 -3.51 -38.06 2.46
N PHE A 386 -4.10 -38.05 3.67
CA PHE A 386 -4.81 -36.88 4.13
C PHE A 386 -4.74 -36.70 5.65
N GLU A 387 -4.80 -35.46 6.10
CA GLU A 387 -4.95 -35.07 7.50
C GLU A 387 -5.87 -33.85 7.61
N LEU A 388 -6.43 -33.65 8.81
CA LEU A 388 -7.30 -32.53 9.13
C LEU A 388 -6.53 -31.56 10.03
N GLN A 389 -6.67 -30.25 9.79
CA GLN A 389 -5.90 -29.27 10.53
C GLN A 389 -6.81 -28.22 11.18
N VAL A 390 -6.42 -27.78 12.38
CA VAL A 390 -7.06 -26.71 13.14
C VAL A 390 -6.00 -25.75 13.70
N LEU A 391 -6.42 -24.53 14.06
CA LEU A 391 -5.55 -23.59 14.75
C LEU A 391 -5.60 -23.81 16.25
N TYR A 392 -4.48 -23.62 16.92
CA TYR A 392 -4.34 -23.71 18.36
C TYR A 392 -5.30 -22.73 19.07
N GLY A 393 -6.03 -23.22 20.07
CA GLY A 393 -6.98 -22.44 20.88
C GLY A 393 -8.31 -22.08 20.19
N MET A 394 -8.55 -22.54 18.94
CA MET A 394 -9.78 -22.21 18.23
C MET A 394 -10.72 -23.38 17.98
N GLY A 395 -10.22 -24.53 17.67
CA GLY A 395 -11.01 -25.67 17.22
C GLY A 395 -10.93 -26.91 18.12
N ASP A 396 -10.61 -26.78 19.39
CA ASP A 396 -10.26 -27.89 20.29
C ASP A 396 -11.34 -28.99 20.37
N LYS A 397 -12.62 -28.60 20.43
CA LYS A 397 -13.73 -29.59 20.46
C LYS A 397 -13.88 -30.35 19.15
N VAL A 398 -13.72 -29.63 18.01
CA VAL A 398 -13.76 -30.25 16.69
C VAL A 398 -12.57 -31.17 16.53
N ALA A 399 -11.36 -30.72 16.90
CA ALA A 399 -10.16 -31.53 16.85
C ALA A 399 -10.30 -32.84 17.65
N LYS A 400 -10.80 -32.74 18.89
CA LYS A 400 -11.05 -33.91 19.73
C LYS A 400 -12.07 -34.87 19.12
N ALA A 401 -13.19 -34.36 18.61
CA ALA A 401 -14.21 -35.19 17.96
C ALA A 401 -13.65 -35.92 16.73
N LEU A 402 -12.77 -35.28 15.95
CA LEU A 402 -12.10 -35.90 14.81
C LEU A 402 -11.09 -36.97 15.23
N VAL A 403 -10.29 -36.73 16.28
CA VAL A 403 -9.35 -37.71 16.86
C VAL A 403 -10.10 -38.92 17.41
N ASP A 404 -11.20 -38.74 18.13
CA ASP A 404 -12.04 -39.80 18.70
C ASP A 404 -12.64 -40.70 17.60
N LYS A 405 -12.86 -40.17 16.40
CA LYS A 405 -13.25 -40.91 15.19
C LYS A 405 -12.07 -41.57 14.44
N GLY A 406 -10.85 -41.42 14.95
CA GLY A 406 -9.65 -42.08 14.42
C GLY A 406 -9.00 -41.34 13.24
N TYR A 407 -9.34 -40.08 12.96
CA TYR A 407 -8.66 -39.28 11.96
C TYR A 407 -7.40 -38.64 12.52
N ARG A 408 -6.38 -38.46 11.66
CA ARG A 408 -5.18 -37.70 12.02
C ARG A 408 -5.50 -36.22 12.02
N VAL A 409 -5.27 -35.56 13.15
CA VAL A 409 -5.46 -34.12 13.31
C VAL A 409 -4.11 -33.50 13.64
N ARG A 410 -3.79 -32.39 12.92
CA ARG A 410 -2.63 -31.55 13.21
C ARG A 410 -3.08 -30.18 13.71
N VAL A 411 -2.45 -29.69 14.76
CA VAL A 411 -2.70 -28.35 15.32
C VAL A 411 -1.61 -27.39 14.84
N TYR A 412 -2.02 -26.29 14.25
CA TYR A 412 -1.12 -25.18 13.88
C TYR A 412 -0.88 -24.30 15.11
N CYS A 413 0.36 -24.26 15.57
CA CYS A 413 0.78 -23.69 16.84
C CYS A 413 1.69 -22.47 16.62
N PRO A 414 1.16 -21.24 16.75
CA PRO A 414 2.00 -20.03 16.76
C PRO A 414 2.91 -20.01 18.00
N TYR A 415 4.14 -19.58 17.79
CA TYR A 415 5.19 -19.50 18.80
C TYR A 415 5.91 -18.14 18.71
N GLY A 416 6.07 -17.46 19.82
CA GLY A 416 6.81 -16.21 19.92
C GLY A 416 6.26 -15.28 20.99
N GLU A 417 6.94 -14.16 21.18
CA GLU A 417 6.55 -13.13 22.14
C GLU A 417 5.20 -12.48 21.75
N LEU A 418 4.53 -11.93 22.76
CA LEU A 418 3.23 -11.34 22.61
C LEU A 418 3.22 -10.17 21.62
N LEU A 419 4.21 -9.29 21.69
CA LEU A 419 4.32 -8.08 20.87
C LEU A 419 4.36 -8.38 19.36
N PRO A 420 5.29 -9.21 18.86
CA PRO A 420 5.27 -9.64 17.46
C PRO A 420 4.02 -10.44 17.08
N GLY A 421 3.35 -11.03 18.07
CA GLY A 421 2.14 -11.84 17.90
C GLY A 421 0.83 -11.04 17.82
N MET A 422 0.84 -9.72 18.07
CA MET A 422 -0.39 -8.93 18.14
C MET A 422 -1.19 -8.93 16.84
N ALA A 423 -0.53 -8.81 15.69
CA ALA A 423 -1.20 -8.88 14.39
C ALA A 423 -1.88 -10.24 14.17
N TYR A 424 -1.25 -11.33 14.60
CA TYR A 424 -1.85 -12.66 14.59
C TYR A 424 -3.07 -12.74 15.52
N LEU A 425 -2.94 -12.23 16.75
CA LEU A 425 -4.01 -12.20 17.74
C LEU A 425 -5.25 -11.43 17.22
N ILE A 426 -5.07 -10.23 16.70
CA ILE A 426 -6.14 -9.40 16.17
C ILE A 426 -6.87 -10.13 15.04
N ARG A 427 -6.15 -10.75 14.09
CA ARG A 427 -6.79 -11.55 13.04
C ARG A 427 -7.62 -12.71 13.60
N ARG A 428 -7.14 -13.40 14.64
CA ARG A 428 -7.91 -14.48 15.30
C ARG A 428 -9.14 -13.96 16.01
N LEU A 429 -9.05 -12.81 16.67
CA LEU A 429 -10.20 -12.15 17.29
C LEU A 429 -11.25 -11.75 16.25
N LEU A 430 -10.82 -11.15 15.14
CA LEU A 430 -11.72 -10.77 14.04
C LEU A 430 -12.39 -12.00 13.43
N GLU A 431 -11.66 -13.08 13.18
CA GLU A 431 -12.21 -14.32 12.63
C GLU A 431 -13.27 -14.95 13.57
N ASN A 432 -13.00 -14.99 14.87
CA ASN A 432 -13.95 -15.54 15.85
C ASN A 432 -15.20 -14.67 16.04
N THR A 433 -15.11 -13.38 15.81
CA THR A 433 -16.18 -12.41 16.04
C THR A 433 -16.99 -12.07 14.79
N ALA A 434 -16.50 -12.46 13.60
CA ALA A 434 -17.23 -12.24 12.37
C ALA A 434 -18.57 -12.95 12.36
N ASN A 435 -19.64 -12.25 11.96
CA ASN A 435 -21.00 -12.80 11.91
C ASN A 435 -21.12 -14.03 10.99
N SER A 436 -20.26 -14.14 10.00
CA SER A 436 -20.17 -15.26 9.06
C SER A 436 -19.31 -16.42 9.57
N SER A 437 -18.67 -16.31 10.76
CA SER A 437 -17.86 -17.38 11.34
C SER A 437 -18.71 -18.56 11.76
N PHE A 438 -18.34 -19.78 11.32
CA PHE A 438 -19.01 -21.01 11.75
C PHE A 438 -18.99 -21.18 13.28
N LEU A 439 -17.89 -20.83 13.93
CA LEU A 439 -17.75 -20.91 15.38
C LEU A 439 -18.77 -19.99 16.09
N ARG A 440 -18.96 -18.77 15.61
CA ARG A 440 -19.95 -17.84 16.14
C ARG A 440 -21.38 -18.29 15.87
N GLN A 441 -21.69 -18.71 14.65
CA GLN A 441 -23.04 -19.21 14.30
C GLN A 441 -23.44 -20.43 15.12
N ASN A 442 -22.48 -21.31 15.44
CA ASN A 442 -22.70 -22.45 16.34
C ASN A 442 -22.95 -22.02 17.80
N LEU A 443 -22.27 -20.96 18.27
CA LEU A 443 -22.50 -20.38 19.59
C LEU A 443 -23.88 -19.68 19.70
N GLU A 444 -24.38 -19.11 18.61
CA GLU A 444 -25.71 -18.48 18.51
C GLU A 444 -26.84 -19.51 18.41
N ASN A 445 -26.56 -20.82 18.48
CA ASN A 445 -27.52 -21.93 18.39
C ASN A 445 -28.40 -21.90 17.12
N ARG A 446 -27.82 -21.52 15.96
CA ARG A 446 -28.54 -21.61 14.69
C ARG A 446 -28.96 -23.07 14.40
N PRO A 447 -30.07 -23.28 13.67
CA PRO A 447 -30.49 -24.62 13.26
C PRO A 447 -29.36 -25.40 12.59
N ILE A 448 -29.22 -26.69 12.95
CA ILE A 448 -28.16 -27.56 12.41
C ILE A 448 -28.24 -27.65 10.89
N GLU A 449 -29.45 -27.64 10.34
CA GLU A 449 -29.71 -27.67 8.91
C GLU A 449 -29.13 -26.45 8.18
N GLU A 450 -29.18 -25.26 8.78
CA GLU A 450 -28.58 -24.04 8.24
C GLU A 450 -27.05 -24.08 8.30
N LEU A 451 -26.51 -24.52 9.44
CA LEU A 451 -25.04 -24.64 9.66
C LEU A 451 -24.39 -25.62 8.71
N LEU A 452 -25.10 -26.64 8.30
CA LEU A 452 -24.61 -27.73 7.44
C LEU A 452 -25.06 -27.61 5.99
N ALA A 453 -25.82 -26.57 5.66
CA ALA A 453 -26.32 -26.37 4.28
C ALA A 453 -25.15 -26.27 3.29
N PRO A 454 -25.31 -26.82 2.06
CA PRO A 454 -24.34 -26.59 0.98
C PRO A 454 -24.17 -25.09 0.72
N PRO A 455 -22.96 -24.65 0.37
CA PRO A 455 -22.76 -23.24 0.02
C PRO A 455 -23.55 -22.90 -1.25
N ILE A 456 -24.38 -21.87 -1.19
CA ILE A 456 -25.17 -21.36 -2.31
C ILE A 456 -24.48 -20.12 -2.84
N ILE A 457 -23.91 -20.20 -4.05
CA ILE A 457 -23.31 -19.06 -4.73
C ILE A 457 -24.44 -18.19 -5.27
N LYS A 458 -24.52 -16.96 -4.82
CA LYS A 458 -25.30 -15.92 -5.49
C LYS A 458 -24.47 -15.42 -6.66
N GLU A 459 -25.06 -15.32 -7.85
CA GLU A 459 -24.35 -14.82 -9.04
C GLU A 459 -23.64 -13.51 -8.72
N GLU A 460 -22.32 -13.54 -8.76
CA GLU A 460 -21.47 -12.39 -8.57
C GLU A 460 -21.18 -11.72 -9.91
N ASN A 461 -22.01 -10.74 -10.28
CA ASN A 461 -21.87 -10.01 -11.54
C ASN A 461 -20.80 -8.90 -11.52
N SER A 462 -20.00 -8.74 -10.47
CA SER A 462 -19.00 -7.67 -10.44
C SER A 462 -17.61 -8.15 -10.06
N LEU A 463 -16.70 -8.03 -11.01
CA LEU A 463 -15.25 -8.03 -10.78
C LEU A 463 -14.77 -6.69 -10.16
N THR A 464 -15.70 -5.78 -9.88
CA THR A 464 -15.42 -4.49 -9.26
C THR A 464 -15.34 -4.63 -7.74
N PRO A 465 -14.46 -3.85 -7.08
CA PRO A 465 -14.43 -3.78 -5.62
C PRO A 465 -15.82 -3.54 -5.05
N ASN A 466 -16.12 -4.16 -3.91
CA ASN A 466 -17.42 -4.04 -3.26
C ASN A 466 -17.79 -2.55 -3.09
N SER A 467 -18.85 -2.11 -3.75
CA SER A 467 -19.29 -0.70 -3.77
C SER A 467 -19.58 -0.15 -2.37
N SER A 468 -19.81 -1.01 -1.38
CA SER A 468 -19.99 -0.60 0.03
C SER A 468 -18.69 -0.09 0.69
N LEU A 469 -17.51 -0.38 0.11
CA LEU A 469 -16.22 0.15 0.58
C LEU A 469 -15.87 1.48 -0.10
N LEU A 470 -16.56 1.82 -1.19
CA LEU A 470 -16.44 3.14 -1.82
C LEU A 470 -17.43 4.05 -1.09
N THR A 471 -16.92 5.07 -0.42
CA THR A 471 -17.80 6.09 0.18
C THR A 471 -18.66 6.74 -0.91
N PRO A 472 -19.95 7.05 -0.64
CA PRO A 472 -20.88 7.58 -1.64
C PRO A 472 -20.46 8.92 -2.29
N HIS A 473 -19.37 9.52 -1.85
CA HIS A 473 -18.91 10.86 -2.24
C HIS A 473 -17.69 10.87 -3.18
N SER A 474 -17.06 9.76 -3.52
CA SER A 474 -15.98 9.76 -4.51
C SER A 474 -16.54 9.52 -5.92
N HIS A 475 -16.86 10.59 -6.62
CA HIS A 475 -17.32 10.52 -8.02
C HIS A 475 -16.19 10.22 -9.02
N PHE A 476 -14.92 10.29 -8.62
CA PHE A 476 -13.77 10.08 -9.48
C PHE A 476 -13.05 8.77 -9.16
N LEU A 477 -12.92 7.91 -10.17
CA LEU A 477 -12.11 6.69 -10.12
C LEU A 477 -10.80 6.95 -10.87
N GLY A 478 -9.69 6.94 -10.12
CA GLY A 478 -8.36 7.09 -10.69
C GLY A 478 -7.94 5.90 -11.56
N ALA A 479 -6.85 6.06 -12.31
CA ALA A 479 -6.22 5.00 -13.08
C ALA A 479 -5.75 3.88 -12.14
N ALA A 480 -5.90 2.63 -12.59
CA ALA A 480 -5.36 1.50 -11.84
C ALA A 480 -3.82 1.54 -11.87
N ASP A 481 -3.18 1.37 -10.73
CA ASP A 481 -1.73 1.16 -10.69
C ASP A 481 -1.37 -0.18 -11.35
N THR A 482 -0.14 -0.31 -11.85
CA THR A 482 0.33 -1.55 -12.45
C THR A 482 0.49 -2.64 -11.38
N ASP A 483 -0.17 -3.78 -11.58
CA ASP A 483 -0.04 -4.94 -10.68
C ASP A 483 1.12 -5.83 -11.10
N TYR A 484 2.30 -5.58 -10.53
CA TYR A 484 3.50 -6.36 -10.81
C TYR A 484 3.48 -7.78 -10.20
N ALA A 485 2.46 -8.16 -9.44
CA ALA A 485 2.27 -9.55 -9.03
C ALA A 485 2.02 -10.47 -10.23
N VAL A 486 1.44 -9.93 -11.31
CA VAL A 486 1.11 -10.66 -12.54
C VAL A 486 2.34 -10.76 -13.47
N GLU A 487 2.78 -11.98 -13.79
CA GLU A 487 3.98 -12.22 -14.63
C GLU A 487 3.87 -11.63 -16.04
N GLU A 488 2.69 -11.71 -16.65
CA GLU A 488 2.45 -11.14 -18.00
C GLU A 488 2.70 -9.63 -18.02
N ILE A 489 2.31 -8.92 -16.95
CA ILE A 489 2.51 -7.48 -16.79
C ILE A 489 4.00 -7.16 -16.65
N ARG A 490 4.74 -7.91 -15.83
CA ARG A 490 6.21 -7.76 -15.72
C ARG A 490 6.91 -7.96 -17.06
N THR A 491 6.49 -8.98 -17.80
CA THR A 491 7.01 -9.27 -19.14
C THR A 491 6.74 -8.12 -20.11
N LYS A 492 5.54 -7.53 -20.07
CA LYS A 492 5.18 -6.36 -20.88
C LYS A 492 6.05 -5.14 -20.54
N ALA A 493 6.28 -4.89 -19.26
CA ALA A 493 7.15 -3.81 -18.81
C ALA A 493 8.59 -4.00 -19.33
N ALA A 494 9.17 -5.19 -19.18
CA ALA A 494 10.51 -5.50 -19.69
C ALA A 494 10.63 -5.30 -21.22
N LYS A 495 9.62 -5.71 -21.99
CA LYS A 495 9.59 -5.47 -23.45
C LYS A 495 9.51 -3.98 -23.78
N ALA A 496 8.82 -3.18 -22.98
CA ALA A 496 8.75 -1.74 -23.19
C ALA A 496 10.14 -1.08 -23.03
N PHE A 497 10.90 -1.45 -22.02
CA PHE A 497 12.30 -0.99 -21.89
C PHE A 497 13.14 -1.36 -23.11
N GLN A 498 13.05 -2.58 -23.62
CA GLN A 498 13.77 -2.99 -24.83
C GLN A 498 13.37 -2.14 -26.05
N SER A 499 12.08 -1.85 -26.22
CA SER A 499 11.58 -1.00 -27.32
C SER A 499 12.05 0.45 -27.20
N VAL A 500 12.06 1.02 -26.01
CA VAL A 500 12.54 2.38 -25.76
C VAL A 500 14.04 2.48 -25.98
N ARG A 501 14.82 1.49 -25.55
CA ARG A 501 16.27 1.44 -25.80
C ARG A 501 16.65 1.50 -27.29
N GLN A 502 15.82 0.93 -28.17
CA GLN A 502 16.00 1.01 -29.64
C GLN A 502 15.72 2.42 -30.20
N GLN A 503 15.13 3.30 -29.39
CA GLN A 503 14.78 4.65 -29.78
C GLN A 503 15.70 5.72 -29.17
N LEU A 504 16.65 5.33 -28.33
CA LEU A 504 17.58 6.28 -27.71
C LEU A 504 18.39 7.04 -28.77
N GLY A 505 18.77 8.26 -28.42
CA GLY A 505 19.56 9.16 -29.28
C GLY A 505 18.76 9.83 -30.41
N LYS A 506 17.45 9.62 -30.52
CA LYS A 506 16.58 10.36 -31.47
C LYS A 506 16.56 11.84 -31.18
N THR A 507 16.31 12.63 -32.22
CA THR A 507 16.17 14.08 -32.12
C THR A 507 14.71 14.47 -31.93
N TYR A 508 14.45 15.33 -30.93
CA TYR A 508 13.13 15.87 -30.59
C TYR A 508 13.11 17.37 -30.87
N LEU A 509 12.22 17.79 -31.76
CA LEU A 509 12.08 19.16 -32.19
C LEU A 509 10.99 19.91 -31.42
N PRO A 510 11.13 21.23 -31.21
CA PRO A 510 10.07 22.08 -30.67
C PRO A 510 8.84 22.07 -31.59
N LEU A 511 7.64 22.24 -30.99
CA LEU A 511 6.38 22.34 -31.69
C LEU A 511 5.83 23.78 -31.59
N ILE A 512 5.69 24.47 -32.71
CA ILE A 512 5.12 25.82 -32.80
C ILE A 512 4.01 25.81 -33.85
N ASN A 513 2.81 26.29 -33.50
CA ASN A 513 1.64 26.34 -34.36
C ASN A 513 1.30 24.99 -35.05
N GLY A 514 1.51 23.87 -34.32
CA GLY A 514 1.22 22.52 -34.82
C GLY A 514 2.26 21.99 -35.82
N GLU A 515 3.42 22.61 -35.93
CA GLU A 515 4.51 22.22 -36.83
C GLU A 515 5.84 22.09 -36.03
N TYR A 516 6.61 21.06 -36.31
CA TYR A 516 7.95 20.91 -35.76
C TYR A 516 8.92 21.87 -36.43
N VAL A 517 9.62 22.70 -35.62
CA VAL A 517 10.51 23.75 -36.13
C VAL A 517 11.97 23.40 -35.85
N ASN A 518 12.86 23.87 -36.76
CA ASN A 518 14.30 23.73 -36.56
C ASN A 518 14.79 24.74 -35.51
N PRO A 519 15.40 24.27 -34.37
CA PRO A 519 15.94 25.16 -33.36
C PRO A 519 17.38 25.61 -33.70
N PRO A 520 17.87 26.71 -33.12
CA PRO A 520 19.25 27.13 -33.29
C PRO A 520 20.28 26.30 -32.54
N GLU A 521 19.85 25.57 -31.50
CA GLU A 521 20.74 24.82 -30.59
C GLU A 521 20.12 23.45 -30.24
N PHE A 522 20.96 22.45 -30.00
CA PHE A 522 20.58 21.15 -29.52
C PHE A 522 21.33 20.82 -28.24
N VAL A 523 20.69 20.12 -27.31
CA VAL A 523 21.28 19.61 -26.07
C VAL A 523 21.00 18.11 -25.96
N ASP A 524 21.99 17.36 -25.47
CA ASP A 524 21.81 15.94 -25.18
C ASP A 524 21.12 15.76 -23.80
N SER A 525 20.04 15.00 -23.79
CA SER A 525 19.43 14.49 -22.55
C SER A 525 20.14 13.19 -22.19
N LEU A 526 20.73 13.11 -21.01
CA LEU A 526 21.55 11.99 -20.58
C LEU A 526 20.85 11.11 -19.57
N ASN A 527 21.15 9.82 -19.56
CA ASN A 527 20.70 8.92 -18.52
C ASN A 527 21.48 9.15 -17.23
N PRO A 528 20.85 9.57 -16.11
CA PRO A 528 21.57 9.81 -14.85
C PRO A 528 22.25 8.56 -14.26
N SER A 529 21.72 7.37 -14.54
CA SER A 529 22.36 6.10 -14.15
C SER A 529 23.64 5.82 -14.94
N ASN A 530 23.72 6.36 -16.16
CA ASN A 530 24.85 6.17 -17.07
C ASN A 530 24.98 7.39 -17.99
N PHE A 531 25.67 8.40 -17.56
CA PHE A 531 25.81 9.68 -18.28
C PHE A 531 26.55 9.58 -19.63
N SER A 532 27.10 8.43 -20.00
CA SER A 532 27.59 8.18 -21.37
C SER A 532 26.47 7.81 -22.35
N GLN A 533 25.26 7.51 -21.86
CA GLN A 533 24.10 7.13 -22.64
C GLN A 533 23.21 8.36 -22.93
N VAL A 534 23.13 8.72 -24.20
CA VAL A 534 22.24 9.80 -24.68
C VAL A 534 20.85 9.24 -24.85
N VAL A 535 19.89 9.74 -24.05
CA VAL A 535 18.47 9.39 -24.13
C VAL A 535 17.82 10.00 -25.36
N GLY A 536 18.14 11.28 -25.65
CA GLY A 536 17.69 11.96 -26.85
C GLY A 536 18.39 13.29 -27.05
N LYS A 537 18.31 13.83 -28.27
CA LYS A 537 18.78 15.18 -28.60
C LYS A 537 17.58 16.12 -28.67
N VAL A 538 17.57 17.15 -27.84
CA VAL A 538 16.46 18.10 -27.75
C VAL A 538 16.84 19.42 -28.37
N GLY A 539 15.98 19.93 -29.25
CA GLY A 539 16.15 21.25 -29.86
C GLY A 539 15.69 22.36 -28.92
N LEU A 540 16.54 23.33 -28.65
CA LEU A 540 16.23 24.49 -27.81
C LEU A 540 15.86 25.70 -28.67
N ILE A 541 14.68 26.31 -28.43
CA ILE A 541 14.20 27.49 -29.17
C ILE A 541 14.97 28.76 -28.79
N SER A 542 14.98 29.70 -29.71
CA SER A 542 15.41 31.08 -29.46
C SER A 542 14.29 31.94 -28.89
N VAL A 543 14.62 33.17 -28.47
CA VAL A 543 13.62 34.18 -28.04
C VAL A 543 12.67 34.56 -29.18
N GLU A 544 13.17 34.64 -30.40
CA GLU A 544 12.34 34.94 -31.60
C GLU A 544 11.36 33.79 -31.87
N GLN A 545 11.74 32.54 -31.67
CA GLN A 545 10.84 31.40 -31.80
C GLN A 545 9.83 31.35 -30.63
N ALA A 546 10.22 31.80 -29.47
CA ALA A 546 9.30 31.95 -28.33
C ALA A 546 8.23 33.04 -28.64
N GLU A 547 8.60 34.15 -29.29
CA GLU A 547 7.65 35.15 -29.78
C GLU A 547 6.72 34.54 -30.82
N GLN A 548 7.21 33.76 -31.78
CA GLN A 548 6.35 33.07 -32.76
C GLN A 548 5.33 32.17 -32.09
N ALA A 549 5.73 31.43 -31.05
CA ALA A 549 4.84 30.58 -30.27
C ALA A 549 3.76 31.40 -29.53
N MET A 550 4.14 32.56 -28.95
CA MET A 550 3.18 33.49 -28.31
C MET A 550 2.18 34.04 -29.32
N GLN A 551 2.61 34.44 -30.51
CA GLN A 551 1.70 34.94 -31.57
C GLN A 551 0.77 33.84 -32.08
N ALA A 552 1.25 32.60 -32.23
CA ALA A 552 0.43 31.44 -32.59
C ALA A 552 -0.67 31.18 -31.53
N ALA A 553 -0.31 31.19 -30.25
CA ALA A 553 -1.25 31.02 -29.15
C ALA A 553 -2.29 32.14 -29.10
N LYS A 554 -1.85 33.40 -29.32
CA LYS A 554 -2.73 34.58 -29.39
C LYS A 554 -3.73 34.49 -30.52
N ALA A 555 -3.32 34.01 -31.68
CA ALA A 555 -4.16 33.80 -32.84
C ALA A 555 -5.20 32.70 -32.66
N ALA A 556 -4.82 31.60 -31.98
CA ALA A 556 -5.68 30.43 -31.69
C ALA A 556 -6.71 30.69 -30.57
N PHE A 557 -6.40 31.54 -29.61
CA PHE A 557 -7.21 31.74 -28.40
C PHE A 557 -8.67 32.13 -28.68
N PRO A 558 -9.01 33.08 -29.59
CA PRO A 558 -10.42 33.45 -29.87
C PRO A 558 -11.29 32.28 -30.34
N GLY A 559 -10.72 31.31 -31.04
CA GLY A 559 -11.40 30.10 -31.49
C GLY A 559 -11.55 29.11 -30.34
N TRP A 560 -10.44 28.81 -29.67
CA TRP A 560 -10.39 27.80 -28.59
C TRP A 560 -11.27 28.15 -27.38
N ARG A 561 -11.30 29.41 -26.94
CA ARG A 561 -12.14 29.86 -25.83
C ARG A 561 -13.65 29.68 -26.09
N LYS A 562 -14.08 29.57 -27.37
CA LYS A 562 -15.47 29.35 -27.75
C LYS A 562 -15.81 27.87 -27.91
N THR A 563 -14.81 26.98 -27.90
CA THR A 563 -15.02 25.54 -27.97
C THR A 563 -15.77 25.07 -26.70
N PRO A 564 -16.88 24.33 -26.82
CA PRO A 564 -17.65 23.85 -25.67
C PRO A 564 -16.80 23.09 -24.66
N ALA A 565 -17.06 23.28 -23.37
CA ALA A 565 -16.33 22.61 -22.28
C ALA A 565 -16.32 21.09 -22.46
N LYS A 566 -17.46 20.49 -22.79
CA LYS A 566 -17.57 19.06 -23.08
C LYS A 566 -16.61 18.58 -24.18
N GLN A 567 -16.50 19.33 -25.29
CA GLN A 567 -15.58 18.94 -26.36
C GLN A 567 -14.12 19.01 -25.91
N ARG A 568 -13.74 20.03 -25.13
CA ARG A 568 -12.40 20.11 -24.54
C ARG A 568 -12.14 18.97 -23.56
N ALA A 569 -13.13 18.62 -22.73
CA ALA A 569 -13.08 17.49 -21.81
C ALA A 569 -12.92 16.15 -22.55
N ASP A 570 -13.65 15.92 -23.65
CA ASP A 570 -13.56 14.69 -24.43
C ASP A 570 -12.18 14.51 -25.08
N ILE A 571 -11.56 15.60 -25.60
CA ILE A 571 -10.16 15.58 -26.07
C ILE A 571 -9.22 15.19 -24.93
N LEU A 572 -9.45 15.73 -23.73
CA LEU A 572 -8.59 15.47 -22.58
C LEU A 572 -8.73 14.02 -22.07
N ARG A 573 -9.94 13.46 -22.03
CA ARG A 573 -10.14 12.04 -21.70
C ARG A 573 -9.41 11.13 -22.68
N LYS A 574 -9.46 11.47 -23.99
CA LYS A 574 -8.71 10.74 -25.02
C LYS A 574 -7.19 10.80 -24.78
N ALA A 575 -6.66 11.93 -24.31
CA ALA A 575 -5.24 12.03 -23.92
C ALA A 575 -4.90 11.07 -22.77
N GLY A 576 -5.76 10.98 -21.75
CA GLY A 576 -5.62 10.02 -20.67
C GLY A 576 -5.64 8.57 -21.14
N ASP A 577 -6.54 8.22 -22.06
CA ASP A 577 -6.63 6.87 -22.63
C ASP A 577 -5.38 6.50 -23.48
N LEU A 578 -4.83 7.45 -24.22
CA LEU A 578 -3.58 7.27 -24.95
C LEU A 578 -2.38 7.07 -24.01
N MET A 579 -2.33 7.81 -22.89
CA MET A 579 -1.31 7.57 -21.85
C MET A 579 -1.43 6.18 -21.23
N GLU A 580 -2.64 5.74 -20.93
CA GLU A 580 -2.87 4.41 -20.36
C GLU A 580 -2.43 3.29 -21.33
N LEU A 581 -2.70 3.44 -22.60
CA LEU A 581 -2.24 2.53 -23.66
C LEU A 581 -0.70 2.46 -23.75
N ARG A 582 -0.02 3.61 -23.58
CA ARG A 582 1.43 3.76 -23.67
C ARG A 582 2.12 3.72 -22.29
N ARG A 583 1.43 3.33 -21.22
CA ARG A 583 1.91 3.39 -19.83
C ARG A 583 3.32 2.84 -19.66
N ALA A 584 3.55 1.59 -20.08
CA ALA A 584 4.84 0.94 -19.92
C ALA A 584 5.98 1.64 -20.71
N GLU A 585 5.67 2.18 -21.89
CA GLU A 585 6.59 2.98 -22.69
C GLU A 585 6.94 4.29 -21.96
N LEU A 586 5.92 5.02 -21.47
CA LEU A 586 6.11 6.29 -20.77
C LEU A 586 6.91 6.10 -19.48
N SER A 587 6.61 5.04 -18.71
CA SER A 587 7.38 4.67 -17.52
C SER A 587 8.85 4.42 -17.86
N ALA A 588 9.14 3.70 -18.94
CA ALA A 588 10.51 3.43 -19.37
C ALA A 588 11.26 4.73 -19.79
N TRP A 589 10.60 5.67 -20.47
CA TRP A 589 11.19 6.97 -20.79
C TRP A 589 11.52 7.77 -19.52
N ILE A 590 10.62 7.82 -18.54
CA ILE A 590 10.85 8.51 -17.25
C ILE A 590 12.05 7.89 -16.51
N VAL A 591 12.11 6.55 -16.42
CA VAL A 591 13.23 5.83 -15.78
C VAL A 591 14.56 6.20 -16.42
N LEU A 592 14.63 6.16 -17.75
CA LEU A 592 15.89 6.39 -18.49
C LEU A 592 16.30 7.86 -18.54
N GLU A 593 15.35 8.81 -18.60
CA GLU A 593 15.68 10.24 -18.71
C GLU A 593 16.00 10.90 -17.36
N VAL A 594 15.27 10.54 -16.29
CA VAL A 594 15.41 11.23 -15.00
C VAL A 594 15.86 10.32 -13.86
N GLY A 595 16.18 9.06 -14.15
CA GLY A 595 16.69 8.12 -13.15
C GLY A 595 15.68 7.73 -12.07
N LYS A 596 14.37 7.81 -12.34
CA LYS A 596 13.31 7.45 -11.40
C LYS A 596 13.13 5.93 -11.37
N PRO A 597 13.11 5.26 -10.19
CA PRO A 597 12.87 3.81 -10.10
C PRO A 597 11.54 3.40 -10.72
N VAL A 598 11.44 2.18 -11.25
CA VAL A 598 10.33 1.68 -12.07
C VAL A 598 8.95 1.89 -11.43
N LYS A 599 8.76 1.54 -10.15
CA LYS A 599 7.48 1.73 -9.44
C LYS A 599 7.07 3.20 -9.33
N GLU A 600 8.03 4.07 -9.09
CA GLU A 600 7.81 5.51 -8.96
C GLU A 600 7.44 6.12 -10.30
N ALA A 601 8.08 5.66 -11.38
CA ALA A 601 7.77 6.09 -12.75
C ALA A 601 6.37 5.62 -13.20
N ASP A 602 5.97 4.40 -12.87
CA ASP A 602 4.63 3.91 -13.18
C ASP A 602 3.55 4.69 -12.43
N GLY A 603 3.76 4.97 -11.14
CA GLY A 603 2.87 5.81 -10.34
C GLY A 603 2.72 7.23 -10.90
N GLU A 604 3.79 7.79 -11.45
CA GLU A 604 3.74 9.10 -12.12
C GLU A 604 2.88 9.08 -13.40
N VAL A 605 2.92 7.99 -14.17
CA VAL A 605 2.02 7.84 -15.34
C VAL A 605 0.57 7.75 -14.89
N SER A 606 0.26 7.03 -13.79
CA SER A 606 -1.09 7.02 -13.19
C SER A 606 -1.57 8.43 -12.86
N GLU A 607 -0.72 9.23 -12.21
CA GLU A 607 -1.04 10.62 -11.84
C GLU A 607 -1.32 11.49 -13.07
N ALA A 608 -0.55 11.36 -14.16
CA ALA A 608 -0.78 12.10 -15.40
C ALA A 608 -2.13 11.73 -16.05
N ILE A 609 -2.50 10.45 -16.07
CA ILE A 609 -3.80 9.97 -16.55
C ILE A 609 -4.93 10.56 -15.69
N ASP A 610 -4.75 10.55 -14.38
CA ASP A 610 -5.73 11.04 -13.42
C ASP A 610 -5.96 12.55 -13.58
N PHE A 611 -4.92 13.35 -13.79
CA PHE A 611 -5.09 14.77 -14.10
C PHE A 611 -5.94 14.99 -15.36
N CYS A 612 -5.73 14.19 -16.41
CA CYS A 612 -6.54 14.32 -17.62
C CYS A 612 -8.02 14.02 -17.35
N ARG A 613 -8.32 12.92 -16.68
CA ARG A 613 -9.69 12.47 -16.42
C ARG A 613 -10.39 13.36 -15.38
N TYR A 614 -9.72 13.68 -14.29
CA TYR A 614 -10.27 14.52 -13.22
C TYR A 614 -10.59 15.94 -13.69
N TYR A 615 -9.67 16.59 -14.42
CA TYR A 615 -9.92 17.95 -14.90
C TYR A 615 -10.94 18.00 -16.04
N ALA A 616 -11.13 16.91 -16.79
CA ALA A 616 -12.24 16.78 -17.73
C ALA A 616 -13.60 16.79 -17.01
N ASP A 617 -13.72 16.09 -15.89
CA ASP A 617 -14.95 16.09 -15.09
C ASP A 617 -15.16 17.44 -14.38
N GLU A 618 -14.11 18.06 -13.87
CA GLU A 618 -14.17 19.33 -13.17
C GLU A 618 -14.57 20.50 -14.09
N ILE A 619 -14.08 20.55 -15.35
CA ILE A 619 -14.50 21.63 -16.26
C ILE A 619 -15.96 21.49 -16.65
N GLU A 620 -16.50 20.28 -16.83
CA GLU A 620 -17.93 20.06 -17.07
C GLU A 620 -18.79 20.47 -15.87
N ARG A 621 -18.27 20.32 -14.65
CA ARG A 621 -18.93 20.82 -13.43
C ARG A 621 -18.95 22.35 -13.39
N LEU A 622 -17.82 22.99 -13.67
CA LEU A 622 -17.67 24.45 -13.63
C LEU A 622 -18.41 25.16 -14.77
N ASP A 623 -18.56 24.54 -15.95
CA ASP A 623 -19.24 25.09 -17.10
C ASP A 623 -20.73 25.35 -16.84
N LYS A 624 -21.34 24.66 -15.89
CA LYS A 624 -22.74 24.88 -15.46
C LYS A 624 -22.95 26.25 -14.84
N GLY A 625 -21.91 26.84 -14.24
CA GLY A 625 -22.03 28.08 -13.47
C GLY A 625 -22.97 27.94 -12.28
N VAL A 626 -23.35 29.08 -11.70
CA VAL A 626 -24.33 29.15 -10.60
C VAL A 626 -25.38 30.25 -10.97
N ASN A 627 -26.64 29.94 -10.77
CA ASN A 627 -27.72 30.87 -10.94
C ASN A 627 -28.22 31.38 -9.59
N TYR A 628 -28.43 32.70 -9.52
CA TYR A 628 -28.98 33.40 -8.33
C TYR A 628 -30.21 34.22 -8.76
N ASP A 629 -31.12 33.57 -9.49
CA ASP A 629 -32.26 34.23 -10.12
C ASP A 629 -33.25 34.77 -9.08
N LEU A 630 -33.80 35.94 -9.37
CA LEU A 630 -34.84 36.57 -8.56
C LEU A 630 -36.00 36.95 -9.49
N ALA A 631 -37.21 37.08 -8.94
CA ALA A 631 -38.37 37.51 -9.76
C ALA A 631 -38.08 38.83 -10.48
N GLY A 632 -38.08 38.79 -11.82
CA GLY A 632 -37.79 39.94 -12.66
C GLY A 632 -36.32 40.07 -13.10
N GLU A 633 -35.44 39.23 -12.58
CA GLU A 633 -34.01 39.21 -12.93
C GLU A 633 -33.47 37.79 -13.08
N THR A 634 -32.65 37.57 -14.08
CA THR A 634 -31.76 36.39 -14.14
C THR A 634 -30.36 36.82 -13.78
N ASN A 635 -29.75 36.04 -12.84
CA ASN A 635 -28.40 36.31 -12.34
C ASN A 635 -27.54 35.06 -12.51
N ARG A 636 -26.54 35.15 -13.36
CA ARG A 636 -25.66 34.05 -13.69
C ARG A 636 -24.22 34.34 -13.25
N TYR A 637 -23.59 33.42 -12.56
CA TYR A 637 -22.19 33.47 -12.22
C TYR A 637 -21.46 32.40 -13.03
N ILE A 638 -20.66 32.84 -14.01
CA ILE A 638 -20.03 31.97 -15.02
C ILE A 638 -18.52 32.20 -15.09
N TYR A 639 -17.79 31.27 -15.70
CA TYR A 639 -16.36 31.32 -15.80
C TYR A 639 -15.89 31.46 -17.25
N HIS A 640 -14.85 32.26 -17.46
CA HIS A 640 -14.22 32.48 -18.77
C HIS A 640 -12.73 32.15 -18.74
N PRO A 641 -12.13 31.60 -19.81
CA PRO A 641 -10.68 31.43 -19.93
C PRO A 641 -9.95 32.78 -19.81
N ARG A 642 -8.80 32.79 -19.12
CA ARG A 642 -7.99 34.02 -18.93
C ARG A 642 -7.25 34.44 -20.17
N GLY A 643 -6.65 33.49 -20.96
CA GLY A 643 -5.86 33.83 -22.15
C GLY A 643 -4.72 32.86 -22.43
N ILE A 644 -3.50 33.35 -22.44
CA ILE A 644 -2.30 32.57 -22.71
C ILE A 644 -1.65 32.18 -21.38
N VAL A 645 -1.36 30.89 -21.23
CA VAL A 645 -0.74 30.30 -20.05
C VAL A 645 0.67 29.81 -20.41
N VAL A 646 1.65 30.23 -19.62
CA VAL A 646 3.02 29.72 -19.67
C VAL A 646 3.18 28.70 -18.55
N VAL A 647 3.47 27.46 -18.91
CA VAL A 647 3.76 26.36 -18.00
C VAL A 647 5.26 26.13 -17.96
N ILE A 648 5.86 26.24 -16.78
CA ILE A 648 7.28 25.96 -16.52
C ILE A 648 7.34 24.78 -15.56
N SER A 649 7.65 23.59 -16.08
CA SER A 649 7.61 22.34 -15.34
C SER A 649 8.98 21.90 -14.82
N PRO A 650 9.02 21.14 -13.71
CA PRO A 650 10.24 20.60 -13.13
C PRO A 650 10.68 19.31 -13.85
N TRP A 651 11.85 18.81 -13.45
CA TRP A 651 12.41 17.55 -13.97
C TRP A 651 12.06 16.33 -13.13
N ASN A 652 11.67 16.47 -11.85
CA ASN A 652 11.51 15.35 -10.94
C ASN A 652 10.18 14.61 -11.06
N PHE A 653 9.13 15.28 -11.58
CA PHE A 653 7.87 14.70 -12.06
C PHE A 653 7.63 15.21 -13.49
N PRO A 654 8.45 14.74 -14.44
CA PRO A 654 8.54 15.37 -15.76
C PRO A 654 7.31 15.13 -16.63
N LEU A 655 6.53 14.08 -16.38
CA LEU A 655 5.27 13.79 -17.05
C LEU A 655 4.08 14.35 -16.27
N ALA A 656 3.91 13.96 -15.01
CA ALA A 656 2.69 14.25 -14.27
C ALA A 656 2.50 15.76 -14.01
N ILE A 657 3.53 16.45 -13.51
CA ILE A 657 3.41 17.88 -13.20
C ILE A 657 3.34 18.69 -14.50
N ALA A 658 4.14 18.37 -15.51
CA ALA A 658 4.06 19.00 -16.82
C ALA A 658 2.66 18.81 -17.45
N CYS A 659 2.11 17.60 -17.39
CA CYS A 659 0.76 17.28 -17.82
C CYS A 659 -0.28 18.06 -17.01
N GLY A 660 -0.28 17.94 -15.70
CA GLY A 660 -1.30 18.51 -14.81
C GLY A 660 -1.49 20.02 -15.01
N MET A 661 -0.40 20.78 -15.04
CA MET A 661 -0.46 22.24 -15.29
C MET A 661 -0.93 22.54 -16.73
N THR A 662 -0.42 21.82 -17.72
CA THR A 662 -0.74 22.02 -19.14
C THR A 662 -2.21 21.71 -19.43
N VAL A 663 -2.70 20.56 -18.99
CA VAL A 663 -4.07 20.11 -19.30
C VAL A 663 -5.12 20.89 -18.52
N ALA A 664 -4.80 21.36 -17.30
CA ALA A 664 -5.66 22.27 -16.54
C ALA A 664 -5.89 23.60 -17.30
N ALA A 665 -4.81 24.16 -17.87
CA ALA A 665 -4.90 25.36 -18.69
C ALA A 665 -5.70 25.12 -19.98
N LEU A 666 -5.38 24.04 -20.71
CA LEU A 666 -6.02 23.68 -21.98
C LEU A 666 -7.52 23.44 -21.84
N VAL A 667 -7.91 22.58 -20.87
CA VAL A 667 -9.32 22.21 -20.68
C VAL A 667 -10.17 23.41 -20.21
N SER A 668 -9.55 24.33 -19.45
CA SER A 668 -10.17 25.60 -19.08
C SER A 668 -10.37 26.56 -20.27
N GLY A 669 -9.90 26.22 -21.48
CA GLY A 669 -10.08 27.02 -22.72
C GLY A 669 -8.98 28.05 -22.97
N ASN A 670 -7.85 27.94 -22.26
CA ASN A 670 -6.67 28.78 -22.50
C ASN A 670 -5.75 28.15 -23.55
N CYS A 671 -4.90 28.97 -24.18
CA CYS A 671 -3.79 28.47 -25.00
C CYS A 671 -2.53 28.36 -24.16
N THR A 672 -1.74 27.31 -24.37
CA THR A 672 -0.66 26.94 -23.43
C THR A 672 0.69 26.79 -24.13
N LEU A 673 1.73 27.37 -23.55
CA LEU A 673 3.12 27.16 -23.91
C LEU A 673 3.79 26.33 -22.80
N LEU A 674 4.23 25.11 -23.12
CA LEU A 674 4.94 24.23 -22.20
C LEU A 674 6.45 24.40 -22.36
N LYS A 675 7.11 24.96 -21.35
CA LYS A 675 8.56 24.99 -21.21
C LYS A 675 9.00 23.97 -20.16
N PRO A 676 9.45 22.78 -20.57
CA PRO A 676 9.95 21.77 -19.64
C PRO A 676 11.30 22.18 -19.04
N ALA A 677 11.72 21.47 -17.98
CA ALA A 677 13.11 21.52 -17.53
C ALA A 677 14.05 20.96 -18.61
N GLU A 678 15.25 21.50 -18.71
CA GLU A 678 16.22 21.12 -19.75
C GLU A 678 16.62 19.65 -19.66
N THR A 679 16.68 19.11 -18.44
CA THR A 679 17.05 17.71 -18.14
C THR A 679 15.93 16.68 -18.31
N SER A 680 14.71 17.10 -18.71
CA SER A 680 13.55 16.21 -18.86
C SER A 680 12.68 16.57 -20.07
N SER A 681 13.32 17.00 -21.13
CA SER A 681 12.59 17.48 -22.33
C SER A 681 12.13 16.35 -23.25
N VAL A 682 12.72 15.14 -23.19
CA VAL A 682 12.30 13.99 -24.03
C VAL A 682 10.92 13.50 -23.61
N ILE A 683 10.70 13.29 -22.32
CA ILE A 683 9.36 12.86 -21.85
C ILE A 683 8.29 13.94 -22.08
N ALA A 684 8.64 15.23 -22.02
CA ALA A 684 7.75 16.32 -22.41
C ALA A 684 7.44 16.32 -23.93
N ALA A 685 8.38 15.88 -24.78
CA ALA A 685 8.09 15.62 -26.19
C ALA A 685 7.13 14.45 -26.38
N LYS A 686 7.22 13.38 -25.54
CA LYS A 686 6.26 12.28 -25.55
C LYS A 686 4.85 12.72 -25.10
N LEU A 687 4.76 13.58 -24.10
CA LEU A 687 3.50 14.24 -23.74
C LEU A 687 2.94 15.04 -24.92
N THR A 688 3.80 15.77 -25.65
CA THR A 688 3.42 16.55 -26.84
C THR A 688 2.82 15.65 -27.94
N GLU A 689 3.44 14.51 -28.24
CA GLU A 689 2.90 13.51 -29.17
C GLU A 689 1.46 13.09 -28.77
N ILE A 690 1.25 12.79 -27.49
CA ILE A 690 -0.06 12.37 -26.96
C ILE A 690 -1.11 13.48 -27.10
N LEU A 691 -0.78 14.73 -26.78
CA LEU A 691 -1.71 15.85 -26.88
C LEU A 691 -2.12 16.13 -28.34
N ILE A 692 -1.18 15.99 -29.29
CA ILE A 692 -1.47 16.10 -30.74
C ILE A 692 -2.42 14.96 -31.16
N ASP A 693 -2.10 13.71 -30.81
CA ASP A 693 -2.88 12.52 -31.18
C ASP A 693 -4.28 12.54 -30.52
N ALA A 694 -4.40 13.16 -29.36
CA ALA A 694 -5.69 13.40 -28.70
C ALA A 694 -6.58 14.37 -29.48
N GLY A 695 -5.99 15.31 -30.24
CA GLY A 695 -6.70 16.19 -31.15
C GLY A 695 -6.76 17.64 -30.72
N PHE A 696 -5.83 18.12 -29.89
CA PHE A 696 -5.73 19.57 -29.65
C PHE A 696 -5.42 20.34 -30.94
N PRO A 697 -6.14 21.43 -31.21
CA PRO A 697 -5.96 22.16 -32.48
C PRO A 697 -4.60 22.87 -32.60
N LYS A 698 -4.14 23.10 -33.81
CA LYS A 698 -2.92 23.91 -34.08
C LYS A 698 -3.00 25.27 -33.39
N GLY A 699 -1.89 25.71 -32.82
CA GLY A 699 -1.78 26.98 -32.12
C GLY A 699 -2.32 27.01 -30.67
N VAL A 700 -3.11 26.00 -30.27
CA VAL A 700 -3.66 25.94 -28.89
C VAL A 700 -2.60 25.47 -27.87
N PHE A 701 -1.74 24.54 -28.28
CA PHE A 701 -0.63 24.03 -27.50
C PHE A 701 0.69 24.21 -28.24
N GLN A 702 1.73 24.63 -27.49
CA GLN A 702 3.10 24.80 -27.98
C GLN A 702 4.06 24.05 -27.07
N TYR A 703 5.01 23.35 -27.66
CA TYR A 703 6.12 22.72 -26.93
C TYR A 703 7.39 23.53 -27.20
N VAL A 704 7.88 24.22 -26.15
CA VAL A 704 8.88 25.29 -26.28
C VAL A 704 10.09 25.06 -25.35
N PRO A 705 10.85 23.95 -25.54
CA PRO A 705 12.07 23.70 -24.76
C PRO A 705 13.06 24.82 -25.01
N GLY A 706 13.69 25.31 -23.95
CA GLY A 706 14.63 26.42 -24.01
C GLY A 706 15.26 26.73 -22.66
N LYS A 707 16.35 27.48 -22.68
CA LYS A 707 17.07 27.87 -21.47
C LYS A 707 16.18 28.71 -20.55
N GLY A 708 16.12 28.34 -19.25
CA GLY A 708 15.29 29.03 -18.26
C GLY A 708 15.63 30.52 -18.13
N SER A 709 16.91 30.88 -18.18
CA SER A 709 17.41 32.27 -18.10
C SER A 709 17.10 33.13 -19.33
N GLN A 710 16.81 32.52 -20.48
CA GLN A 710 16.52 33.21 -21.73
C GLN A 710 15.04 33.09 -22.08
N VAL A 711 14.62 31.91 -22.56
CA VAL A 711 13.23 31.67 -23.02
C VAL A 711 12.24 31.73 -21.86
N GLY A 712 12.59 31.11 -20.69
CA GLY A 712 11.73 31.17 -19.50
C GLY A 712 11.49 32.62 -19.04
N ALA A 713 12.57 33.38 -18.89
CA ALA A 713 12.51 34.77 -18.48
C ALA A 713 11.74 35.63 -19.50
N TYR A 714 11.94 35.41 -20.80
CA TYR A 714 11.17 36.08 -21.85
C TYR A 714 9.67 35.82 -21.74
N LEU A 715 9.25 34.58 -21.65
CA LEU A 715 7.84 34.18 -21.55
C LEU A 715 7.16 34.72 -20.28
N VAL A 716 7.85 34.71 -19.14
CA VAL A 716 7.35 35.28 -17.87
C VAL A 716 7.10 36.79 -18.01
N ASN A 717 7.99 37.50 -18.69
CA ASN A 717 7.92 38.95 -18.85
C ASN A 717 7.02 39.41 -20.02
N HIS A 718 6.62 38.50 -20.92
CA HIS A 718 5.85 38.82 -22.10
C HIS A 718 4.51 39.49 -21.76
N PRO A 719 4.12 40.61 -22.40
CA PRO A 719 2.90 41.36 -22.06
C PRO A 719 1.59 40.58 -22.29
N ASP A 720 1.57 39.63 -23.21
CA ASP A 720 0.40 38.77 -23.49
C ASP A 720 0.34 37.49 -22.63
N THR A 721 1.28 37.27 -21.71
CA THR A 721 1.20 36.17 -20.74
C THR A 721 0.20 36.50 -19.65
N HIS A 722 -0.90 35.73 -19.55
CA HIS A 722 -1.99 35.95 -18.61
C HIS A 722 -1.79 35.17 -17.31
N VAL A 723 -1.33 33.92 -17.41
CA VAL A 723 -1.10 33.02 -16.28
C VAL A 723 0.28 32.38 -16.40
N ILE A 724 0.98 32.26 -15.28
CA ILE A 724 2.22 31.52 -15.18
C ILE A 724 1.96 30.39 -14.19
N ALA A 725 2.05 29.14 -14.66
CA ALA A 725 2.00 27.93 -13.82
C ALA A 725 3.41 27.37 -13.71
N PHE A 726 3.96 27.39 -12.52
CA PHE A 726 5.35 27.07 -12.23
C PHE A 726 5.43 26.00 -11.15
N THR A 727 6.32 25.04 -11.34
CA THR A 727 6.79 24.16 -10.27
C THR A 727 8.30 24.08 -10.33
N GLY A 728 8.98 24.31 -9.21
CA GLY A 728 10.45 24.31 -9.12
C GLY A 728 10.99 24.87 -7.81
N SER A 729 12.22 25.41 -7.83
CA SER A 729 12.85 25.95 -6.62
C SER A 729 12.14 27.21 -6.11
N GLN A 730 12.18 27.42 -4.79
CA GLN A 730 11.66 28.59 -4.11
C GLN A 730 12.25 29.89 -4.68
N GLU A 731 13.55 29.95 -4.91
CA GLU A 731 14.24 31.13 -5.46
C GLU A 731 13.64 31.56 -6.80
N VAL A 732 13.48 30.60 -7.72
CA VAL A 732 12.91 30.89 -9.07
C VAL A 732 11.43 31.25 -8.97
N GLY A 733 10.65 30.57 -8.13
CA GLY A 733 9.22 30.87 -7.93
C GLY A 733 8.99 32.28 -7.36
N CYS A 734 9.74 32.68 -6.34
CA CYS A 734 9.68 34.03 -5.79
C CYS A 734 10.07 35.09 -6.82
N ARG A 735 11.10 34.83 -7.64
CA ARG A 735 11.51 35.73 -8.72
C ARG A 735 10.42 35.86 -9.79
N ILE A 736 9.80 34.76 -10.22
CA ILE A 736 8.67 34.78 -11.17
C ILE A 736 7.50 35.58 -10.59
N TYR A 737 7.20 35.41 -9.31
CA TYR A 737 6.11 36.15 -8.64
C TYR A 737 6.39 37.65 -8.62
N ALA A 738 7.60 38.05 -8.30
CA ALA A 738 8.03 39.46 -8.32
C ALA A 738 7.96 40.06 -9.75
N GLU A 739 8.50 39.38 -10.76
CA GLU A 739 8.46 39.83 -12.13
C GLU A 739 7.04 39.94 -12.71
N ALA A 740 6.15 39.02 -12.35
CA ALA A 740 4.75 39.03 -12.79
C ALA A 740 3.95 40.23 -12.26
N ALA A 741 4.34 40.80 -11.11
CA ALA A 741 3.71 41.96 -10.50
C ALA A 741 4.07 43.27 -11.22
N ILE A 742 5.13 43.29 -12.03
CA ILE A 742 5.62 44.48 -12.74
C ILE A 742 4.87 44.58 -14.08
N LEU A 743 4.07 45.63 -14.26
CA LEU A 743 3.41 45.92 -15.54
C LEU A 743 4.42 46.21 -16.63
N LYS A 744 4.32 45.48 -17.75
CA LYS A 744 5.16 45.68 -18.94
C LYS A 744 4.47 46.57 -19.96
N PRO A 745 5.20 47.29 -20.82
CA PRO A 745 4.62 48.06 -21.89
C PRO A 745 3.71 47.20 -22.79
N GLY A 746 2.49 47.69 -23.01
CA GLY A 746 1.47 46.97 -23.83
C GLY A 746 0.64 45.92 -23.08
N GLN A 747 0.97 45.57 -21.83
CA GLN A 747 0.20 44.66 -20.98
C GLN A 747 -1.14 45.33 -20.58
N LYS A 748 -2.24 44.57 -20.71
CA LYS A 748 -3.62 45.08 -20.44
C LYS A 748 -4.31 44.34 -19.30
N HIS A 749 -3.64 43.44 -18.60
CA HIS A 749 -4.18 42.62 -17.54
C HIS A 749 -3.13 42.37 -16.43
N MET A 750 -3.55 42.02 -15.24
CA MET A 750 -2.67 41.54 -14.20
C MET A 750 -2.38 40.07 -14.45
N LYS A 751 -1.11 39.67 -14.41
CA LYS A 751 -0.71 38.26 -14.51
C LYS A 751 -1.08 37.50 -13.23
N ARG A 752 -1.56 36.28 -13.42
CA ARG A 752 -1.75 35.32 -12.32
C ARG A 752 -0.55 34.41 -12.23
N VAL A 753 -0.05 34.16 -11.02
CA VAL A 753 0.99 33.19 -10.77
C VAL A 753 0.44 32.06 -9.90
N ILE A 754 0.66 30.83 -10.34
CA ILE A 754 0.44 29.60 -9.60
C ILE A 754 1.82 29.00 -9.44
N ALA A 755 2.31 28.89 -8.20
CA ALA A 755 3.65 28.42 -7.94
C ALA A 755 3.65 27.33 -6.87
N GLU A 756 4.15 26.16 -7.23
CA GLU A 756 4.44 25.06 -6.33
C GLU A 756 5.96 24.97 -6.19
N MET A 757 6.45 25.00 -4.94
CA MET A 757 7.87 25.13 -4.65
C MET A 757 8.32 24.00 -3.70
N GLY A 758 9.54 24.10 -3.19
CA GLY A 758 10.15 23.12 -2.34
C GLY A 758 9.52 22.96 -0.96
N GLY A 759 10.08 22.04 -0.19
CA GLY A 759 9.66 21.73 1.17
C GLY A 759 10.82 21.32 2.07
N LYS A 760 10.62 21.46 3.38
CA LYS A 760 11.48 20.91 4.43
C LYS A 760 10.64 20.01 5.34
N ASN A 761 10.09 18.98 4.71
CA ASN A 761 9.02 18.18 5.28
C ASN A 761 9.48 17.34 6.49
N ALA A 762 8.61 17.26 7.49
CA ALA A 762 8.88 16.54 8.72
C ALA A 762 7.90 15.38 8.93
N ILE A 763 8.41 14.28 9.49
CA ILE A 763 7.59 13.21 10.05
C ILE A 763 7.82 13.20 11.56
N ILE A 764 6.75 13.32 12.34
CA ILE A 764 6.76 13.15 13.80
C ILE A 764 6.54 11.66 14.08
N VAL A 765 7.38 11.09 14.95
CA VAL A 765 7.24 9.73 15.46
C VAL A 765 6.98 9.81 16.96
N ASP A 766 5.73 9.57 17.32
CA ASP A 766 5.21 9.62 18.69
C ASP A 766 5.59 8.34 19.46
N GLU A 767 5.64 8.40 20.78
CA GLU A 767 5.96 7.25 21.64
C GLU A 767 5.00 6.07 21.46
N SER A 768 3.74 6.34 21.10
CA SER A 768 2.72 5.33 20.83
C SER A 768 2.79 4.75 19.41
N ALA A 769 3.73 5.18 18.57
CA ALA A 769 3.83 4.74 17.18
C ALA A 769 4.13 3.24 17.06
N ASP A 770 3.64 2.66 15.97
CA ASP A 770 4.14 1.38 15.49
C ASP A 770 5.51 1.62 14.82
N LEU A 771 6.59 1.19 15.48
CA LEU A 771 7.95 1.46 15.02
C LEU A 771 8.24 0.80 13.66
N ASP A 772 7.69 -0.38 13.38
CA ASP A 772 7.90 -1.09 12.12
C ASP A 772 7.26 -0.32 10.97
N GLN A 773 6.02 0.12 11.17
CA GLN A 773 5.31 0.93 10.20
C GLN A 773 5.96 2.31 10.02
N ALA A 774 6.39 2.94 11.12
CA ALA A 774 7.03 4.25 11.10
C ALA A 774 8.38 4.20 10.35
N VAL A 775 9.23 3.21 10.65
CA VAL A 775 10.54 3.05 9.99
C VAL A 775 10.38 2.84 8.49
N VAL A 776 9.51 1.91 8.07
CA VAL A 776 9.25 1.65 6.64
C VAL A 776 8.72 2.91 5.95
N GLY A 777 7.77 3.62 6.56
CA GLY A 777 7.21 4.83 5.99
C GLY A 777 8.18 5.99 5.91
N VAL A 778 9.08 6.13 6.90
CA VAL A 778 10.17 7.13 6.88
C VAL A 778 11.17 6.81 5.78
N VAL A 779 11.64 5.55 5.68
CA VAL A 779 12.59 5.11 4.65
C VAL A 779 12.04 5.38 3.25
N GLN A 780 10.78 5.00 2.99
CA GLN A 780 10.12 5.27 1.71
C GLN A 780 9.96 6.76 1.43
N SER A 781 9.61 7.56 2.45
CA SER A 781 9.39 9.00 2.29
C SER A 781 10.70 9.77 2.10
N ALA A 782 11.79 9.34 2.73
CA ALA A 782 13.09 10.03 2.68
C ALA A 782 13.94 9.63 1.48
N PHE A 783 13.97 8.34 1.14
CA PHE A 783 14.93 7.80 0.19
C PHE A 783 14.32 7.34 -1.14
N GLY A 784 12.98 7.24 -1.23
CA GLY A 784 12.29 6.98 -2.50
C GLY A 784 12.67 8.02 -3.55
N TYR A 785 13.10 7.58 -4.75
CA TYR A 785 13.64 8.44 -5.80
C TYR A 785 14.79 9.32 -5.31
N SER A 786 15.66 8.79 -4.44
CA SER A 786 16.82 9.48 -3.87
C SER A 786 16.50 10.81 -3.18
N GLY A 787 15.30 10.92 -2.57
CA GLY A 787 14.85 12.14 -1.91
C GLY A 787 14.55 13.32 -2.85
N GLN A 788 14.49 13.11 -4.15
CA GLN A 788 14.27 14.15 -5.17
C GLN A 788 12.79 14.45 -5.41
N LYS A 789 12.03 14.53 -4.34
CA LYS A 789 10.61 14.89 -4.34
C LYS A 789 10.39 16.12 -3.46
N CYS A 790 9.58 17.07 -3.91
CA CYS A 790 9.17 18.21 -3.06
C CYS A 790 8.49 17.73 -1.76
N SER A 791 7.82 16.56 -1.80
CA SER A 791 7.15 15.92 -0.67
C SER A 791 8.05 14.97 0.15
N ALA A 792 9.34 14.78 -0.21
CA ALA A 792 10.21 13.86 0.52
C ALA A 792 10.41 14.28 1.98
N ALA A 793 10.45 13.30 2.90
CA ALA A 793 10.83 13.54 4.27
C ALA A 793 12.33 13.89 4.34
N SER A 794 12.66 15.04 4.87
CA SER A 794 14.04 15.46 5.09
C SER A 794 14.37 15.65 6.56
N ARG A 795 13.33 15.64 7.42
CA ARG A 795 13.41 15.65 8.88
C ARG A 795 12.53 14.58 9.48
N VAL A 796 13.04 13.91 10.51
CA VAL A 796 12.23 13.06 11.40
C VAL A 796 12.38 13.58 12.82
N ILE A 797 11.26 13.83 13.46
CA ILE A 797 11.19 14.38 14.82
C ILE A 797 10.67 13.26 15.71
N VAL A 798 11.50 12.75 16.61
CA VAL A 798 11.23 11.56 17.39
C VAL A 798 11.17 11.90 18.87
N LEU A 799 10.14 11.43 19.56
CA LEU A 799 10.00 11.60 21.00
C LEU A 799 11.09 10.80 21.75
N GLU A 800 11.65 11.42 22.78
CA GLU A 800 12.79 10.89 23.53
C GLU A 800 12.66 9.44 24.00
N PRO A 801 11.49 8.94 24.49
CA PRO A 801 11.38 7.57 24.99
C PRO A 801 11.69 6.49 23.96
N ILE A 802 11.47 6.75 22.67
CA ILE A 802 11.64 5.78 21.58
C ILE A 802 12.80 6.12 20.64
N TYR A 803 13.48 7.24 20.87
CA TYR A 803 14.47 7.80 19.94
C TYR A 803 15.56 6.81 19.57
N ASP A 804 16.23 6.21 20.54
CA ASP A 804 17.38 5.35 20.29
C ASP A 804 16.97 4.06 19.57
N ALA A 805 15.84 3.45 19.97
CA ALA A 805 15.29 2.27 19.33
C ALA A 805 14.87 2.56 17.88
N PHE A 806 14.25 3.72 17.64
CA PHE A 806 13.84 4.14 16.31
C PHE A 806 15.05 4.39 15.40
N VAL A 807 16.10 5.14 15.88
CA VAL A 807 17.30 5.44 15.10
C VAL A 807 18.03 4.15 14.73
N GLN A 808 18.18 3.22 15.66
CA GLN A 808 18.81 1.92 15.40
C GLN A 808 18.08 1.16 14.28
N ARG A 809 16.75 1.04 14.37
CA ARG A 809 15.95 0.34 13.34
C ARG A 809 15.97 1.06 12.01
N LEU A 810 15.92 2.39 12.01
CA LEU A 810 15.98 3.21 10.81
C LEU A 810 17.30 2.99 10.06
N VAL A 811 18.43 2.97 10.78
CA VAL A 811 19.75 2.71 10.21
C VAL A 811 19.80 1.33 9.59
N GLU A 812 19.35 0.28 10.28
CA GLU A 812 19.38 -1.08 9.76
C GLU A 812 18.43 -1.28 8.56
N ALA A 813 17.25 -0.68 8.58
CA ALA A 813 16.33 -0.71 7.45
C ALA A 813 16.92 0.00 6.23
N THR A 814 17.60 1.13 6.44
CA THR A 814 18.24 1.88 5.35
C THR A 814 19.42 1.12 4.74
N LYS A 815 20.22 0.39 5.54
CA LYS A 815 21.28 -0.50 5.05
C LYS A 815 20.78 -1.61 4.12
N SER A 816 19.50 -1.98 4.24
CA SER A 816 18.89 -3.05 3.44
C SER A 816 18.43 -2.59 2.05
N LEU A 817 18.51 -1.27 1.75
CA LEU A 817 18.08 -0.72 0.46
C LEU A 817 19.05 -1.09 -0.66
N ASN A 818 18.50 -1.40 -1.84
CA ASN A 818 19.26 -1.61 -3.06
C ASN A 818 19.50 -0.27 -3.78
N ILE A 819 20.77 0.11 -3.92
CA ILE A 819 21.22 1.33 -4.62
C ILE A 819 21.77 0.91 -5.98
N GLY A 820 21.27 1.47 -7.08
CA GLY A 820 21.71 1.08 -8.41
C GLY A 820 21.02 1.78 -9.55
N GLU A 821 21.19 1.26 -10.76
CA GLU A 821 20.56 1.78 -11.97
C GLU A 821 19.04 1.75 -11.82
N ALA A 822 18.37 2.85 -12.19
CA ALA A 822 16.94 3.03 -11.95
C ALA A 822 16.04 2.01 -12.69
N GLU A 823 16.53 1.44 -13.80
CA GLU A 823 15.79 0.45 -14.58
C GLU A 823 15.79 -0.97 -14.01
N LEU A 824 16.69 -1.25 -13.06
CA LEU A 824 16.74 -2.56 -12.42
C LEU A 824 15.53 -2.70 -11.49
N PRO A 825 14.77 -3.80 -11.59
CA PRO A 825 13.59 -4.02 -10.76
C PRO A 825 13.86 -3.99 -9.24
N SER A 826 15.09 -4.35 -8.84
CA SER A 826 15.53 -4.36 -7.44
C SER A 826 15.86 -2.97 -6.89
N THR A 827 16.05 -1.95 -7.73
CA THR A 827 16.52 -0.63 -7.30
C THR A 827 15.42 0.15 -6.57
N GLN A 828 15.73 0.57 -5.35
CA GLN A 828 14.91 1.48 -4.55
C GLN A 828 15.48 2.90 -4.52
N VAL A 829 16.81 3.02 -4.53
CA VAL A 829 17.52 4.29 -4.56
C VAL A 829 18.30 4.39 -5.86
N GLY A 830 17.80 5.22 -6.77
CA GLY A 830 18.40 5.49 -8.08
C GLY A 830 19.44 6.61 -8.02
N PRO A 831 19.87 7.15 -9.18
CA PRO A 831 20.77 8.29 -9.25
C PRO A 831 20.06 9.60 -8.90
N VAL A 832 20.83 10.64 -8.58
CA VAL A 832 20.37 12.01 -8.65
C VAL A 832 20.46 12.54 -10.09
N ILE A 833 19.75 13.64 -10.40
CA ILE A 833 19.49 14.05 -11.78
C ILE A 833 20.74 14.40 -12.58
N ASP A 834 21.71 15.10 -11.98
CA ASP A 834 22.91 15.57 -12.66
C ASP A 834 24.10 15.79 -11.72
N ALA A 835 25.24 16.20 -12.27
CA ALA A 835 26.46 16.48 -11.53
C ALA A 835 26.28 17.65 -10.54
N ASN A 836 25.54 18.71 -10.92
CA ASN A 836 25.35 19.87 -10.05
C ASN A 836 24.52 19.49 -8.80
N ALA A 837 23.48 18.67 -8.98
CA ALA A 837 22.70 18.15 -7.85
C ALA A 837 23.57 17.27 -6.95
N ARG A 838 24.36 16.37 -7.52
CA ARG A 838 25.27 15.49 -6.77
C ARG A 838 26.26 16.31 -5.93
N ASP A 839 26.91 17.29 -6.54
CA ASP A 839 27.97 18.07 -5.88
C ASP A 839 27.38 18.96 -4.78
N ARG A 840 26.22 19.60 -5.02
CA ARG A 840 25.46 20.34 -3.99
C ARG A 840 25.05 19.46 -2.81
N ILE A 841 24.55 18.24 -3.05
CA ILE A 841 24.15 17.31 -1.98
C ILE A 841 25.37 16.92 -1.15
N ARG A 842 26.54 16.70 -1.78
CA ARG A 842 27.81 16.44 -1.06
C ARG A 842 28.22 17.59 -0.16
N GLU A 843 28.07 18.84 -0.60
CA GLU A 843 28.32 20.01 0.24
C GLU A 843 27.42 20.02 1.49
N TYR A 844 26.14 19.67 1.37
CA TYR A 844 25.25 19.55 2.53
C TYR A 844 25.61 18.37 3.45
N ILE A 845 26.09 17.26 2.90
CA ILE A 845 26.58 16.13 3.71
C ILE A 845 27.78 16.58 4.56
N GLU A 846 28.74 17.32 3.98
CA GLU A 846 29.87 17.84 4.74
C GLU A 846 29.44 18.85 5.82
N LYS A 847 28.51 19.76 5.52
CA LYS A 847 27.92 20.64 6.55
C LYS A 847 27.25 19.84 7.66
N GLY A 848 26.51 18.77 7.31
CA GLY A 848 25.86 17.91 8.30
C GLY A 848 26.85 17.21 9.23
N LYS A 849 28.00 16.79 8.74
CA LYS A 849 29.11 16.22 9.56
C LYS A 849 29.67 17.21 10.57
N GLU A 850 29.59 18.52 10.29
CA GLU A 850 30.02 19.58 11.22
C GLU A 850 28.96 19.92 12.28
N GLU A 851 27.66 19.74 11.95
CA GLU A 851 26.52 20.19 12.75
C GLU A 851 25.87 19.10 13.59
N ALA A 852 26.08 17.81 13.26
CA ALA A 852 25.32 16.67 13.81
C ALA A 852 26.14 15.38 13.86
N GLN A 853 25.60 14.35 14.49
CA GLN A 853 26.21 13.03 14.52
C GLN A 853 25.85 12.25 13.25
N LEU A 854 26.86 11.80 12.50
CA LEU A 854 26.66 10.89 11.36
C LEU A 854 26.29 9.49 11.86
N ALA A 855 25.04 9.08 11.65
CA ALA A 855 24.55 7.74 12.03
C ALA A 855 24.76 6.72 10.90
N LEU A 856 24.64 7.15 9.63
CA LEU A 856 24.82 6.30 8.46
C LEU A 856 25.24 7.11 7.24
N GLU A 857 26.17 6.59 6.46
CA GLU A 857 26.47 7.02 5.09
C GLU A 857 26.73 5.77 4.26
N LEU A 858 25.83 5.46 3.30
CA LEU A 858 25.99 4.30 2.46
C LEU A 858 26.85 4.59 1.23
N PRO A 859 27.70 3.66 0.81
CA PRO A 859 28.43 3.79 -0.45
C PRO A 859 27.45 3.80 -1.63
N ALA A 860 27.83 4.43 -2.71
CA ALA A 860 27.06 4.50 -3.95
C ALA A 860 27.94 4.08 -5.16
N PRO A 861 27.35 3.62 -6.28
CA PRO A 861 28.06 3.32 -7.51
C PRO A 861 28.89 4.54 -8.00
N GLU A 862 30.08 4.28 -8.53
CA GLU A 862 30.95 5.34 -9.06
C GLU A 862 30.50 5.83 -10.46
N GLN A 863 29.95 4.93 -11.27
CA GLN A 863 29.42 5.25 -12.59
C GLN A 863 27.98 5.76 -12.49
N GLY A 864 27.69 6.94 -13.00
CA GLY A 864 26.43 7.64 -12.87
C GLY A 864 26.47 8.74 -11.78
N TYR A 865 25.34 9.40 -11.58
CA TYR A 865 25.22 10.48 -10.57
C TYR A 865 24.60 9.95 -9.28
N PHE A 866 25.29 9.02 -8.60
CA PHE A 866 24.75 8.40 -7.39
C PHE A 866 25.22 9.10 -6.11
N ILE A 867 24.30 9.13 -5.14
CA ILE A 867 24.54 9.45 -3.73
C ILE A 867 23.86 8.37 -2.91
N GLY A 868 24.57 7.73 -1.99
CA GLY A 868 23.97 6.80 -1.03
C GLY A 868 23.14 7.52 0.02
N PRO A 869 22.15 6.87 0.63
CA PRO A 869 21.42 7.40 1.77
C PRO A 869 22.32 7.81 2.93
N VAL A 870 22.06 9.00 3.50
CA VAL A 870 22.77 9.55 4.65
C VAL A 870 21.78 9.87 5.76
N ILE A 871 22.09 9.45 6.98
CA ILE A 871 21.29 9.73 8.17
C ILE A 871 22.17 10.46 9.21
N PHE A 872 21.74 11.63 9.62
CA PHE A 872 22.28 12.36 10.76
C PHE A 872 21.37 12.22 11.96
N SER A 873 21.90 11.90 13.12
CA SER A 873 21.21 11.86 14.43
C SER A 873 21.60 13.03 15.30
N GLU A 874 20.86 13.27 16.39
CA GLU A 874 21.05 14.38 17.32
C GLU A 874 21.14 15.75 16.62
N VAL A 875 20.33 15.93 15.58
CA VAL A 875 20.36 17.16 14.78
C VAL A 875 19.63 18.28 15.51
N SER A 876 20.27 19.46 15.59
CA SER A 876 19.61 20.65 16.10
C SER A 876 18.47 21.11 15.19
N PRO A 877 17.30 21.52 15.72
CA PRO A 877 16.24 22.12 14.90
C PRO A 877 16.70 23.33 14.07
N ASN A 878 17.75 24.02 14.48
CA ASN A 878 18.29 25.20 13.81
C ASN A 878 19.49 24.92 12.90
N ALA A 879 19.93 23.67 12.78
CA ALA A 879 21.00 23.27 11.87
C ALA A 879 20.64 23.57 10.41
N VAL A 880 21.62 23.87 9.58
CA VAL A 880 21.42 24.15 8.14
C VAL A 880 20.73 22.97 7.48
N ILE A 881 21.15 21.72 7.81
CA ILE A 881 20.53 20.53 7.29
C ILE A 881 19.09 20.27 7.78
N SER A 882 18.64 20.98 8.83
CA SER A 882 17.26 20.98 9.34
C SER A 882 16.38 22.07 8.72
N GLN A 883 16.96 23.12 8.18
CA GLN A 883 16.24 24.32 7.73
C GLN A 883 16.19 24.45 6.20
N GLU A 884 17.26 24.06 5.49
CA GLU A 884 17.37 24.25 4.06
C GLU A 884 16.99 22.98 3.28
N GLU A 885 16.38 23.17 2.10
CA GLU A 885 16.02 22.07 1.21
C GLU A 885 17.26 21.49 0.49
N ILE A 886 17.57 20.23 0.75
CA ILE A 886 18.73 19.53 0.16
C ILE A 886 18.38 18.89 -1.18
N PHE A 887 17.18 18.38 -1.33
CA PHE A 887 16.66 17.67 -2.51
C PHE A 887 17.54 16.47 -2.92
N GLY A 888 17.87 15.65 -1.94
CA GLY A 888 18.74 14.48 -2.04
C GLY A 888 18.49 13.49 -0.89
N PRO A 889 19.16 12.33 -0.87
CA PRO A 889 18.91 11.26 0.10
C PRO A 889 19.58 11.52 1.47
N VAL A 890 19.30 12.66 2.06
CA VAL A 890 19.86 13.11 3.35
C VAL A 890 18.73 13.35 4.34
N LEU A 891 18.78 12.66 5.47
CA LEU A 891 17.75 12.68 6.50
C LEU A 891 18.31 13.18 7.83
N ALA A 892 17.69 14.19 8.42
CA ALA A 892 17.98 14.73 9.74
C ALA A 892 17.01 14.15 10.78
N VAL A 893 17.53 13.49 11.83
CA VAL A 893 16.74 12.95 12.94
C VAL A 893 16.93 13.83 14.17
N ILE A 894 15.82 14.39 14.66
CA ILE A 894 15.76 15.38 15.74
C ILE A 894 15.10 14.74 16.95
N ARG A 895 15.74 14.81 18.12
CA ARG A 895 15.18 14.36 19.39
C ARG A 895 14.37 15.48 20.02
N VAL A 896 13.17 15.16 20.53
CA VAL A 896 12.33 16.09 21.28
C VAL A 896 11.79 15.42 22.54
N LYS A 897 11.49 16.22 23.57
CA LYS A 897 11.05 15.70 24.86
C LYS A 897 9.57 15.33 24.92
N ASP A 898 8.73 16.04 24.18
CA ASP A 898 7.28 15.87 24.20
C ASP A 898 6.63 16.23 22.84
N PHE A 899 5.35 15.92 22.71
CA PHE A 899 4.60 16.13 21.47
C PHE A 899 4.42 17.62 21.11
N GLN A 900 4.32 18.50 22.11
CA GLN A 900 4.21 19.95 21.88
C GLN A 900 5.49 20.55 21.30
N GLU A 901 6.64 20.08 21.76
CA GLU A 901 7.94 20.46 21.19
C GLU A 901 8.06 19.89 19.76
N ALA A 902 7.58 18.66 19.53
CA ALA A 902 7.57 18.07 18.20
C ALA A 902 6.82 18.93 17.18
N LEU A 903 5.61 19.42 17.51
CA LEU A 903 4.84 20.32 16.66
C LEU A 903 5.55 21.68 16.46
N THR A 904 6.17 22.21 17.51
CA THR A 904 6.93 23.46 17.44
C THR A 904 8.11 23.33 16.46
N VAL A 905 8.87 22.25 16.56
CA VAL A 905 10.01 21.96 15.68
C VAL A 905 9.53 21.67 14.25
N ALA A 906 8.44 20.94 14.09
CA ALA A 906 7.87 20.62 12.77
C ALA A 906 7.47 21.88 12.01
N ASN A 907 6.80 22.84 12.69
CA ASN A 907 6.35 24.11 12.14
C ASN A 907 7.45 25.17 12.00
N GLY A 908 8.62 24.94 12.60
CA GLY A 908 9.71 25.91 12.74
C GLY A 908 10.55 26.11 11.46
N THR A 909 9.99 25.95 10.26
CA THR A 909 10.66 26.25 8.98
C THR A 909 9.87 27.24 8.14
N ASN A 910 10.52 27.79 7.13
CA ASN A 910 9.86 28.66 6.13
C ASN A 910 8.95 27.90 5.17
N PHE A 911 8.99 26.56 5.19
CA PHE A 911 8.24 25.68 4.31
C PHE A 911 7.05 25.04 5.03
N ALA A 912 6.01 24.71 4.29
CA ALA A 912 4.83 24.04 4.80
C ALA A 912 4.13 23.23 3.68
N LEU A 913 4.84 22.23 3.10
CA LEU A 913 4.30 21.46 1.99
C LEU A 913 3.64 20.16 2.49
N THR A 914 4.44 19.21 2.96
CA THR A 914 3.91 17.95 3.52
C THR A 914 4.41 17.70 4.93
N GLY A 915 3.62 16.99 5.71
CA GLY A 915 3.98 16.54 7.06
C GLY A 915 3.38 15.19 7.36
N GLY A 916 3.98 14.45 8.27
CA GLY A 916 3.53 13.15 8.71
C GLY A 916 3.51 13.03 10.23
N LEU A 917 2.63 12.17 10.70
CA LEU A 917 2.56 11.74 12.09
C LEU A 917 2.39 10.23 12.15
N TYR A 918 3.26 9.54 12.85
CA TYR A 918 3.04 8.17 13.30
C TYR A 918 2.69 8.21 14.78
N SER A 919 1.45 7.91 15.10
CA SER A 919 0.90 7.91 16.46
C SER A 919 -0.33 7.02 16.56
N ARG A 920 -0.53 6.40 17.70
CA ARG A 920 -1.76 5.71 18.09
C ARG A 920 -2.47 6.40 19.27
N THR A 921 -2.05 7.62 19.64
CA THR A 921 -2.67 8.46 20.66
C THR A 921 -3.73 9.35 20.01
N PRO A 922 -5.03 9.15 20.29
CA PRO A 922 -6.09 9.94 19.65
C PRO A 922 -5.97 11.44 19.84
N SER A 923 -5.61 11.91 21.05
CA SER A 923 -5.42 13.33 21.35
C SER A 923 -4.28 13.95 20.55
N HIS A 924 -3.15 13.27 20.39
CA HIS A 924 -2.03 13.75 19.55
C HIS A 924 -2.41 13.82 18.07
N ILE A 925 -3.19 12.83 17.58
CA ILE A 925 -3.72 12.86 16.21
C ILE A 925 -4.62 14.06 16.00
N GLN A 926 -5.55 14.33 16.93
CA GLN A 926 -6.44 15.49 16.86
C GLN A 926 -5.68 16.81 16.94
N GLN A 927 -4.70 16.91 17.83
CA GLN A 927 -3.86 18.08 17.95
C GLN A 927 -3.04 18.34 16.66
N ALA A 928 -2.44 17.31 16.06
CA ALA A 928 -1.74 17.45 14.79
C ALA A 928 -2.64 17.93 13.65
N GLN A 929 -3.90 17.48 13.59
CA GLN A 929 -4.85 17.91 12.58
C GLN A 929 -5.16 19.41 12.66
N THR A 930 -5.01 20.03 13.83
CA THR A 930 -5.31 21.46 14.06
C THR A 930 -4.07 22.34 14.09
N GLU A 931 -2.93 21.82 14.57
CA GLU A 931 -1.75 22.63 14.86
C GLU A 931 -0.55 22.36 13.94
N PHE A 932 -0.51 21.25 13.20
CA PHE A 932 0.58 21.00 12.27
C PHE A 932 0.34 21.76 10.96
N GLU A 933 1.04 22.89 10.78
CA GLU A 933 0.88 23.83 9.66
C GLU A 933 1.53 23.33 8.37
N VAL A 934 0.89 22.38 7.69
CA VAL A 934 1.33 21.87 6.38
C VAL A 934 0.16 21.79 5.40
N GLY A 935 0.47 21.86 4.12
CA GLY A 935 -0.52 21.74 3.08
C GLY A 935 -1.16 20.34 3.01
N ASN A 936 -0.35 19.30 3.21
CA ASN A 936 -0.81 17.91 3.23
C ASN A 936 -0.29 17.22 4.49
N LEU A 937 -1.19 16.86 5.39
CA LEU A 937 -0.88 16.08 6.59
C LEU A 937 -1.27 14.61 6.39
N TYR A 938 -0.34 13.70 6.67
CA TYR A 938 -0.52 12.26 6.57
C TYR A 938 -0.35 11.60 7.94
N ILE A 939 -1.29 10.75 8.33
CA ILE A 939 -1.26 10.07 9.62
C ILE A 939 -1.12 8.56 9.39
N ASN A 940 -0.13 7.94 10.05
CA ASN A 940 0.19 6.51 10.01
C ASN A 940 0.40 5.98 8.56
N ARG A 941 1.04 6.78 7.72
CA ARG A 941 1.46 6.42 6.37
C ARG A 941 2.63 7.30 5.90
N ASN A 942 3.26 6.91 4.78
CA ASN A 942 4.26 7.73 4.11
C ASN A 942 3.68 9.07 3.63
N ILE A 943 4.53 10.10 3.53
CA ILE A 943 4.13 11.49 3.18
C ILE A 943 4.28 11.82 1.69
N THR A 944 4.66 10.83 0.87
CA THR A 944 4.80 10.96 -0.59
C THR A 944 3.66 10.24 -1.31
N GLY A 945 3.46 10.53 -2.60
CA GLY A 945 2.46 9.88 -3.42
C GLY A 945 1.03 10.37 -3.14
N ALA A 946 0.80 11.68 -3.27
CA ALA A 946 -0.52 12.28 -3.28
C ALA A 946 -1.34 11.75 -4.48
N ILE A 947 -2.64 11.58 -4.31
CA ILE A 947 -3.53 11.00 -5.31
C ILE A 947 -4.54 12.06 -5.75
N VAL A 948 -4.62 12.30 -7.05
CA VAL A 948 -5.54 13.25 -7.67
C VAL A 948 -6.99 12.96 -7.25
N GLY A 949 -7.74 13.99 -6.90
CA GLY A 949 -9.13 13.87 -6.43
C GLY A 949 -9.32 13.37 -5.00
N ARG A 950 -8.30 12.68 -4.41
CA ARG A 950 -8.35 12.18 -3.02
C ARG A 950 -7.48 12.98 -2.05
N GLN A 951 -6.33 13.41 -2.49
CA GLN A 951 -5.34 14.12 -1.68
C GLN A 951 -4.76 15.29 -2.49
N PRO A 952 -5.56 16.33 -2.77
CA PRO A 952 -5.10 17.50 -3.53
C PRO A 952 -3.82 18.06 -2.93
N PHE A 953 -2.84 18.34 -3.80
CA PHE A 953 -1.47 18.63 -3.40
C PHE A 953 -1.12 20.13 -3.55
N GLY A 954 -0.49 20.69 -2.52
CA GLY A 954 -0.01 22.08 -2.52
C GLY A 954 0.29 22.57 -1.11
N GLY A 955 1.20 23.53 -0.98
CA GLY A 955 1.75 24.01 0.27
C GLY A 955 1.31 25.43 0.68
N PHE A 956 1.73 25.79 1.89
CA PHE A 956 1.63 27.13 2.46
C PHE A 956 3.02 27.79 2.58
N LYS A 957 3.09 28.96 3.22
CA LYS A 957 4.35 29.70 3.44
C LYS A 957 5.15 29.80 2.11
N LEU A 958 6.44 29.50 2.14
CA LEU A 958 7.29 29.52 0.95
C LEU A 958 7.30 28.20 0.15
N SER A 959 6.40 27.28 0.45
CA SER A 959 6.22 26.06 -0.36
C SER A 959 5.27 26.24 -1.54
N GLY A 960 4.50 27.33 -1.60
CA GLY A 960 3.64 27.56 -2.75
C GLY A 960 2.60 28.65 -2.57
N VAL A 961 2.01 29.03 -3.69
CA VAL A 961 0.88 29.95 -3.79
C VAL A 961 -0.09 29.48 -4.86
N GLY A 962 -1.36 29.37 -4.48
CA GLY A 962 -2.43 28.90 -5.33
C GLY A 962 -3.28 27.83 -4.69
N SER A 963 -4.28 27.33 -5.42
CA SER A 963 -5.12 26.21 -5.01
C SER A 963 -4.41 24.88 -5.27
N LYS A 964 -4.78 23.84 -4.52
CA LYS A 964 -4.12 22.54 -4.56
C LYS A 964 -4.33 21.81 -5.90
N ALA A 965 -3.24 21.36 -6.53
CA ALA A 965 -3.26 20.54 -7.73
C ALA A 965 -4.07 19.24 -7.51
N GLY A 966 -4.85 18.83 -8.51
CA GLY A 966 -5.74 17.67 -8.37
C GLY A 966 -6.92 17.87 -7.41
N GLY A 967 -7.22 19.12 -7.07
CA GLY A 967 -8.35 19.49 -6.23
C GLY A 967 -9.46 20.21 -6.98
N PRO A 968 -10.66 20.38 -6.36
CA PRO A 968 -11.85 20.96 -7.00
C PRO A 968 -11.70 22.44 -7.35
N ASP A 969 -10.77 23.14 -6.72
CA ASP A 969 -10.55 24.58 -6.91
C ASP A 969 -9.40 24.89 -7.89
N TYR A 970 -8.68 23.86 -8.36
CA TYR A 970 -7.46 24.08 -9.15
C TYR A 970 -7.75 24.77 -10.48
N LEU A 971 -8.80 24.36 -11.19
CA LEU A 971 -9.17 24.96 -12.49
C LEU A 971 -9.61 26.42 -12.38
N LEU A 972 -10.13 26.86 -11.21
CA LEU A 972 -10.55 28.25 -10.99
C LEU A 972 -9.40 29.25 -11.15
N GLN A 973 -8.16 28.81 -10.99
CA GLN A 973 -6.99 29.67 -11.16
C GLN A 973 -6.74 30.05 -12.63
N PHE A 974 -7.18 29.19 -13.55
CA PHE A 974 -7.08 29.39 -15.02
C PHE A 974 -8.31 30.08 -15.61
N LEU A 975 -9.29 30.42 -14.79
CA LEU A 975 -10.57 30.99 -15.18
C LEU A 975 -10.77 32.39 -14.54
N GLU A 976 -11.54 33.22 -15.23
CA GLU A 976 -12.00 34.52 -14.73
C GLU A 976 -13.50 34.43 -14.44
N PRO A 977 -13.94 34.64 -13.19
CA PRO A 977 -15.36 34.68 -12.88
C PRO A 977 -16.04 35.92 -13.45
N ARG A 978 -17.31 35.78 -13.87
CA ARG A 978 -18.12 36.84 -14.38
C ARG A 978 -19.56 36.74 -13.89
N ALA A 979 -20.06 37.79 -13.28
CA ALA A 979 -21.47 37.93 -12.98
C ALA A 979 -22.20 38.59 -14.19
N VAL A 980 -23.33 37.98 -14.60
CA VAL A 980 -24.19 38.50 -15.64
C VAL A 980 -25.60 38.62 -15.08
N THR A 981 -26.11 39.84 -15.05
CA THR A 981 -27.48 40.15 -14.62
C THR A 981 -28.27 40.64 -15.81
N GLU A 982 -29.44 40.06 -16.05
CA GLU A 982 -30.39 40.53 -17.06
C GLU A 982 -31.72 40.87 -16.35
N ASN A 983 -32.15 42.12 -16.48
CA ASN A 983 -33.50 42.52 -16.09
C ASN A 983 -34.48 42.01 -17.15
N ILE A 984 -35.31 41.04 -16.78
CA ILE A 984 -36.37 40.47 -17.63
C ILE A 984 -37.73 41.17 -17.48
N GLN A 985 -37.85 42.13 -16.58
CA GLN A 985 -39.00 43.05 -16.53
C GLN A 985 -38.89 44.05 -17.71
N ARG A 986 -39.68 43.90 -18.75
CA ARG A 986 -39.72 44.88 -19.86
C ARG A 986 -40.97 45.75 -19.73
N GLN A 987 -41.97 45.52 -20.50
CA GLN A 987 -43.28 46.22 -20.46
C GLN A 987 -44.36 45.40 -19.77
N GLY A 988 -43.99 44.35 -19.07
CA GLY A 988 -44.79 43.45 -18.30
C GLY A 988 -43.98 42.28 -17.76
N PHE A 989 -44.36 41.72 -16.64
CA PHE A 989 -43.72 40.58 -16.03
C PHE A 989 -44.61 39.34 -16.20
N ALA A 990 -44.13 38.33 -16.86
CA ALA A 990 -44.74 37.02 -16.89
C ALA A 990 -43.97 36.11 -15.92
N PRO A 991 -44.53 35.68 -14.77
CA PRO A 991 -43.84 34.71 -13.90
C PRO A 991 -43.67 33.40 -14.64
N ILE A 992 -42.52 32.74 -14.45
CA ILE A 992 -42.31 31.39 -14.93
C ILE A 992 -43.24 30.46 -14.08
N GLU A 993 -44.13 29.75 -14.74
CA GLU A 993 -45.05 28.82 -14.07
C GLU A 993 -44.21 27.76 -13.34
N GLY A 994 -44.38 27.64 -12.02
CA GLY A 994 -43.71 26.65 -11.17
C GLY A 994 -42.58 27.14 -10.26
N ALA A 995 -42.42 28.45 -10.06
CA ALA A 995 -41.52 29.04 -9.08
C ALA A 995 -42.38 29.48 -7.86
N ASP A 996 -42.84 28.52 -7.07
CA ASP A 996 -43.32 28.73 -5.70
C ASP A 996 -42.25 28.42 -4.69
#